data_9c3130c4d82dc5bc71ce2e10e8f37960
#
_entry.id   9c3130c4d82dc5bc71ce2e10e8f37960
#
_cell.length_a   1.000
_cell.length_b   1.000
_cell.length_c   1.000
_cell.angle_alpha   90.00
_cell.angle_beta   90.00
_cell.angle_gamma   90.00
#
_symmetry.space_group_name_H-M   'P 1'
#
loop_
_entity.id
_entity.type
_entity.pdbx_description
1 polymer ?
#
loop_
_entity_poly.entity_id
_entity_poly.type
_entity_poly.pdbx_seq_one_letter_code
_entity_poly.pdbx_strand_id
1 'polypeptide(L)'
;MTSTVTKRSGQTVKFDSKKIHAAISKAAKETGEMNKVEINQVAMEVVVDLSTMSNVPIETIQDSIEFKLAQAGFYKTAKAYVLYRQKHAERRNASQKLMEGYSNLLFADAEDMDLKRDNANINSDGSMGIMLKLGTEGAKSFVDNYFLSEDVAQADKENWIHIHDKDFSLITLNCCQIDLGKLFNGGFSTGHGFLREPNSVRSAASLACIAIQSNQNDEYGGQGIHALDFALAPYVKKSFDKTFEKLFNRTYRTLMNQEYLRDNQDIVKVKLNDLPVVKEMAHFEEAPVYWKGCFEGPGESLIHKMKQAVRENYAEKYDARTITRINCTIQEAYFDAVNEVEDEAKQAMEAMIHNFNTLHSRAGAQVPFSSINYGLDTSPEGRLVIRMTLEAIWNGLGNGETPIFPISVFQIKAGVNYNQKDPNYDLFQRACEVSAKRLFPNFVNIDAPYNLKYYKPGDPNSAVATMGCRTRVMSNVNGPEESGSRGNFAFTTLNLPMIALEAKRLAPENPIKKFYELMDKYTLLSRDYLKLRYEVIAKKHVYNFPFLMGQGVWMDSEKLNMNDEIREVLKHASISIGFCGLAECLVALTGSHHGVSEDAQRLGLEIVGHLRDMTDKFTKEEHMNWSCFATPAESTAGSFARACKKRFGIVPGVTDRDYLTNSFHVPVYHPIKAINKVKVEAPYHALCNAGHISYIEMNGDPTKNVKAFEKLVRAMHDADMGYFSINHPVDRDPICGYTGIIENECPHCHRKETTTVNTIKNVKRVR
;
A
#
# COMPACT_ATOMS: atom_id res chain seq x y z
N MET A 1 57.80 -5.72 33.33
CA MET A 1 56.48 -5.11 33.71
C MET A 1 55.79 -4.63 32.46
N THR A 2 54.56 -4.96 32.28
CA THR A 2 53.74 -4.53 31.15
C THR A 2 53.66 -3.00 31.08
N SER A 3 54.12 -2.39 30.01
CA SER A 3 54.13 -0.94 29.88
C SER A 3 53.02 -0.41 28.97
N THR A 4 52.58 -1.22 28.01
CA THR A 4 51.62 -0.81 27.01
C THR A 4 50.59 -1.92 26.69
N VAL A 5 49.44 -1.48 26.16
CA VAL A 5 48.33 -2.34 25.68
C VAL A 5 48.01 -1.98 24.25
N THR A 6 47.99 -2.98 23.38
CA THR A 6 47.47 -2.81 22.01
C THR A 6 45.96 -3.03 22.01
N LYS A 7 45.22 -1.98 21.71
CA LYS A 7 43.77 -2.03 21.51
C LYS A 7 43.44 -2.79 20.21
N ARG A 8 42.18 -3.21 20.08
CA ARG A 8 41.66 -3.86 18.82
C ARG A 8 41.81 -2.99 17.58
N SER A 9 41.85 -1.67 17.74
CA SER A 9 42.09 -0.70 16.65
C SER A 9 43.55 -0.61 16.22
N GLY A 10 44.46 -1.41 16.78
CA GLY A 10 45.91 -1.31 16.55
C GLY A 10 46.60 -0.21 17.37
N GLN A 11 45.82 0.68 18.04
CA GLN A 11 46.38 1.76 18.83
C GLN A 11 47.05 1.20 20.10
N THR A 12 48.29 1.58 20.36
CA THR A 12 49.00 1.25 21.59
C THR A 12 48.82 2.38 22.64
N VAL A 13 48.41 2.02 23.84
CA VAL A 13 48.15 2.91 24.95
C VAL A 13 48.89 2.43 26.21
N LYS A 14 49.13 3.32 27.21
CA LYS A 14 49.74 2.95 28.48
C LYS A 14 48.89 1.91 29.22
N PHE A 15 49.53 0.91 29.80
CA PHE A 15 48.85 -0.09 30.63
C PHE A 15 48.31 0.56 31.91
N ASP A 16 47.08 0.22 32.26
CA ASP A 16 46.36 0.74 33.43
C ASP A 16 45.62 -0.41 34.14
N SER A 17 46.20 -0.90 35.22
CA SER A 17 45.64 -1.99 36.04
C SER A 17 44.31 -1.66 36.70
N LYS A 18 43.96 -0.37 36.89
CA LYS A 18 42.66 0.05 37.43
C LYS A 18 41.50 -0.38 36.52
N LYS A 19 41.75 -0.50 35.23
CA LYS A 19 40.73 -0.95 34.26
C LYS A 19 40.40 -2.45 34.42
N ILE A 20 41.40 -3.26 34.78
CA ILE A 20 41.19 -4.68 35.11
C ILE A 20 40.31 -4.81 36.35
N HIS A 21 40.68 -4.10 37.42
CA HIS A 21 39.89 -4.08 38.64
C HIS A 21 38.46 -3.60 38.42
N ALA A 22 38.25 -2.54 37.62
CA ALA A 22 36.94 -2.00 37.33
C ALA A 22 36.06 -3.01 36.52
N ALA A 23 36.67 -3.75 35.60
CA ALA A 23 35.97 -4.76 34.80
C ALA A 23 35.50 -5.95 35.65
N ILE A 24 36.38 -6.46 36.55
CA ILE A 24 36.02 -7.52 37.48
C ILE A 24 34.95 -7.04 38.48
N SER A 25 35.10 -5.81 39.03
CA SER A 25 34.13 -5.24 39.94
C SER A 25 32.72 -5.12 39.36
N LYS A 26 32.59 -4.78 38.08
CA LYS A 26 31.29 -4.74 37.41
C LYS A 26 30.62 -6.13 37.36
N ALA A 27 31.35 -7.16 36.94
CA ALA A 27 30.84 -8.51 36.89
C ALA A 27 30.49 -9.08 38.28
N ALA A 28 31.35 -8.80 39.26
CA ALA A 28 31.12 -9.21 40.64
C ALA A 28 29.89 -8.49 41.28
N LYS A 29 29.63 -7.24 40.93
CA LYS A 29 28.46 -6.50 41.40
C LYS A 29 27.14 -7.11 40.87
N GLU A 30 27.15 -7.63 39.65
CA GLU A 30 25.99 -8.24 39.04
C GLU A 30 25.65 -9.58 39.69
N THR A 31 26.66 -10.34 40.13
CA THR A 31 26.48 -11.69 40.69
C THR A 31 26.43 -11.73 42.22
N GLY A 32 26.98 -10.72 42.89
CA GLY A 32 27.13 -10.71 44.35
C GLY A 32 28.07 -11.79 44.89
N GLU A 33 28.85 -12.49 44.06
CA GLU A 33 29.68 -13.63 44.41
C GLU A 33 30.99 -13.28 45.06
N MET A 34 31.51 -12.02 44.83
CA MET A 34 32.83 -11.60 45.27
C MET A 34 32.78 -10.35 46.18
N ASN A 35 33.59 -10.33 47.20
CA ASN A 35 33.86 -9.16 48.01
C ASN A 35 35.04 -8.33 47.46
N LYS A 36 35.30 -7.13 48.06
CA LYS A 36 36.35 -6.21 47.60
C LYS A 36 37.77 -6.80 47.70
N VAL A 37 38.02 -7.68 48.64
CA VAL A 37 39.34 -8.29 48.84
C VAL A 37 39.61 -9.29 47.75
N GLU A 38 38.63 -10.15 47.46
CA GLU A 38 38.69 -11.17 46.38
C GLU A 38 38.83 -10.53 45.01
N ILE A 39 38.11 -9.41 44.73
CA ILE A 39 38.24 -8.64 43.50
C ILE A 39 39.69 -8.12 43.35
N ASN A 40 40.28 -7.55 44.41
CA ASN A 40 41.63 -7.08 44.37
C ASN A 40 42.63 -8.19 44.14
N GLN A 41 42.43 -9.34 44.78
CA GLN A 41 43.32 -10.50 44.65
C GLN A 41 43.33 -11.01 43.22
N VAL A 42 42.16 -11.27 42.63
CA VAL A 42 42.07 -11.74 41.22
C VAL A 42 42.65 -10.69 40.25
N ALA A 43 42.37 -9.40 40.47
CA ALA A 43 42.94 -8.35 39.63
C ALA A 43 44.51 -8.28 39.74
N MET A 44 45.07 -8.50 40.90
CA MET A 44 46.53 -8.60 41.09
C MET A 44 47.12 -9.82 40.39
N GLU A 45 46.49 -10.98 40.50
CA GLU A 45 46.90 -12.20 39.81
C GLU A 45 46.93 -12.06 38.30
N VAL A 46 45.94 -11.37 37.72
CA VAL A 46 45.90 -11.03 36.29
C VAL A 46 47.09 -10.11 35.92
N VAL A 47 47.35 -9.09 36.72
CA VAL A 47 48.49 -8.18 36.47
C VAL A 47 49.84 -8.90 36.56
N VAL A 48 50.01 -9.82 37.50
CA VAL A 48 51.21 -10.66 37.64
C VAL A 48 51.38 -11.57 36.43
N ASP A 49 50.32 -12.20 35.98
CA ASP A 49 50.32 -13.11 34.81
C ASP A 49 50.76 -12.35 33.54
N LEU A 50 50.35 -11.10 33.40
CA LEU A 50 50.71 -10.27 32.24
C LEU A 50 52.10 -9.59 32.34
N SER A 51 52.72 -9.63 33.51
CA SER A 51 53.98 -8.92 33.78
C SER A 51 55.19 -9.32 32.95
N THR A 52 55.14 -10.49 32.34
CA THR A 52 56.17 -11.01 31.47
C THR A 52 56.19 -10.39 30.07
N MET A 53 55.13 -9.70 29.70
CA MET A 53 54.97 -9.08 28.37
C MET A 53 55.14 -7.57 28.47
N SER A 54 55.95 -6.97 27.58
CA SER A 54 56.14 -5.50 27.52
C SER A 54 54.96 -4.77 26.91
N ASN A 55 54.33 -5.40 25.90
CA ASN A 55 53.07 -4.93 25.24
C ASN A 55 52.09 -6.07 25.17
N VAL A 56 50.88 -5.88 25.65
CA VAL A 56 49.86 -6.93 25.74
C VAL A 56 48.62 -6.59 24.87
N PRO A 57 48.17 -7.48 24.02
CA PRO A 57 46.87 -7.33 23.36
C PRO A 57 45.71 -7.29 24.33
N ILE A 58 44.71 -6.45 24.07
CA ILE A 58 43.53 -6.34 24.96
C ILE A 58 42.79 -7.69 25.12
N GLU A 59 42.78 -8.54 24.10
CA GLU A 59 42.15 -9.88 24.18
C GLU A 59 42.86 -10.75 25.21
N THR A 60 44.21 -10.76 25.21
CA THR A 60 44.99 -11.54 26.18
C THR A 60 44.69 -11.11 27.63
N ILE A 61 44.47 -9.80 27.86
CA ILE A 61 44.04 -9.32 29.18
C ILE A 61 42.67 -9.90 29.55
N GLN A 62 41.75 -9.92 28.61
CA GLN A 62 40.38 -10.43 28.85
C GLN A 62 40.38 -11.94 29.06
N ASP A 63 41.14 -12.70 28.28
CA ASP A 63 41.29 -14.15 28.44
C ASP A 63 41.91 -14.48 29.82
N SER A 64 42.94 -13.71 30.28
CA SER A 64 43.54 -13.87 31.61
C SER A 64 42.53 -13.57 32.74
N ILE A 65 41.65 -12.56 32.59
CA ILE A 65 40.60 -12.27 33.58
C ILE A 65 39.60 -13.46 33.63
N GLU A 66 39.13 -13.97 32.53
CA GLU A 66 38.21 -15.11 32.47
C GLU A 66 38.81 -16.35 33.11
N PHE A 67 40.07 -16.66 32.77
CA PHE A 67 40.81 -17.79 33.35
C PHE A 67 40.99 -17.68 34.85
N LYS A 68 41.45 -16.53 35.34
CA LYS A 68 41.69 -16.31 36.77
C LYS A 68 40.41 -16.33 37.61
N LEU A 69 39.30 -15.77 37.10
CA LEU A 69 38.01 -15.88 37.79
C LEU A 69 37.52 -17.35 37.89
N ALA A 70 37.65 -18.11 36.81
CA ALA A 70 37.31 -19.53 36.83
C ALA A 70 38.24 -20.37 37.73
N GLN A 71 39.57 -20.10 37.67
CA GLN A 71 40.57 -20.78 38.50
C GLN A 71 40.39 -20.51 40.01
N ALA A 72 39.96 -19.29 40.38
CA ALA A 72 39.65 -18.91 41.74
C ALA A 72 38.28 -19.41 42.23
N GLY A 73 37.51 -20.11 41.40
CA GLY A 73 36.23 -20.69 41.77
C GLY A 73 35.02 -19.77 41.66
N PHE A 74 35.18 -18.54 41.15
CA PHE A 74 34.12 -17.55 41.00
C PHE A 74 33.36 -17.75 39.65
N TYR A 75 32.72 -18.91 39.52
CA TYR A 75 32.10 -19.34 38.24
C TYR A 75 30.94 -18.46 37.80
N LYS A 76 30.12 -17.94 38.70
CA LYS A 76 29.03 -17.02 38.36
C LYS A 76 29.58 -15.69 37.81
N THR A 77 30.62 -15.13 38.45
CA THR A 77 31.28 -13.92 38.04
C THR A 77 32.04 -14.11 36.73
N ALA A 78 32.72 -15.25 36.54
CA ALA A 78 33.35 -15.59 35.25
C ALA A 78 32.31 -15.67 34.13
N LYS A 79 31.19 -16.35 34.36
CA LYS A 79 30.09 -16.43 33.39
C LYS A 79 29.52 -15.04 33.06
N ALA A 80 29.25 -14.21 34.05
CA ALA A 80 28.77 -12.84 33.84
C ALA A 80 29.79 -11.99 33.05
N TYR A 81 31.08 -12.17 33.31
CA TYR A 81 32.14 -11.47 32.59
C TYR A 81 32.21 -11.92 31.11
N VAL A 82 32.14 -13.22 30.81
CA VAL A 82 32.12 -13.77 29.45
C VAL A 82 30.88 -13.25 28.68
N LEU A 83 29.71 -13.32 29.28
CA LEU A 83 28.48 -12.80 28.67
C LEU A 83 28.56 -11.28 28.40
N TYR A 84 29.11 -10.51 29.33
CA TYR A 84 29.35 -9.07 29.14
C TYR A 84 30.32 -8.81 27.97
N ARG A 85 31.44 -9.56 27.90
CA ARG A 85 32.41 -9.49 26.80
C ARG A 85 31.78 -9.81 25.45
N GLN A 86 30.99 -10.90 25.39
CA GLN A 86 30.25 -11.30 24.18
C GLN A 86 29.27 -10.23 23.74
N LYS A 87 28.44 -9.71 24.63
CA LYS A 87 27.49 -8.64 24.33
C LYS A 87 28.15 -7.35 23.80
N HIS A 88 29.32 -7.00 24.33
CA HIS A 88 30.10 -5.87 23.84
C HIS A 88 30.78 -6.16 22.50
N ALA A 89 31.17 -7.40 22.20
CA ALA A 89 31.68 -7.79 20.89
C ALA A 89 30.57 -7.73 19.83
N GLU A 90 29.38 -8.22 20.13
CA GLU A 90 28.21 -8.17 19.26
C GLU A 90 27.82 -6.72 18.93
N ARG A 91 27.77 -5.83 19.93
CA ARG A 91 27.51 -4.39 19.71
C ARG A 91 28.54 -3.71 18.82
N ARG A 92 29.81 -4.06 18.98
CA ARG A 92 30.87 -3.51 18.10
C ARG A 92 30.76 -4.03 16.69
N ASN A 93 30.48 -5.31 16.52
CA ASN A 93 30.27 -5.93 15.20
C ASN A 93 29.06 -5.31 14.49
N ALA A 94 27.97 -5.04 15.24
CA ALA A 94 26.79 -4.36 14.73
C ALA A 94 27.14 -2.92 14.27
N SER A 95 27.87 -2.16 15.10
CA SER A 95 28.34 -0.83 14.75
C SER A 95 29.26 -0.82 13.53
N GLN A 96 30.19 -1.78 13.45
CA GLN A 96 31.07 -1.90 12.28
C GLN A 96 30.29 -2.23 11.01
N LYS A 97 29.36 -3.17 11.05
CA LYS A 97 28.48 -3.51 9.92
C LYS A 97 27.64 -2.33 9.45
N LEU A 98 27.13 -1.53 10.39
CA LEU A 98 26.38 -0.31 10.05
C LEU A 98 27.30 0.70 9.33
N MET A 99 28.53 0.90 9.80
CA MET A 99 29.50 1.80 9.14
C MET A 99 29.93 1.28 7.75
N GLU A 100 30.10 -0.03 7.61
CA GLU A 100 30.33 -0.67 6.30
C GLU A 100 29.13 -0.46 5.36
N GLY A 101 27.90 -0.63 5.86
CA GLY A 101 26.67 -0.33 5.11
C GLY A 101 26.61 1.14 4.67
N TYR A 102 26.92 2.08 5.56
CA TYR A 102 26.99 3.51 5.23
C TYR A 102 28.06 3.80 4.19
N SER A 103 29.25 3.21 4.34
CA SER A 103 30.35 3.35 3.35
C SER A 103 29.93 2.85 1.97
N ASN A 104 29.28 1.69 1.90
CA ASN A 104 28.81 1.13 0.63
C ASN A 104 27.73 2.02 -0.01
N LEU A 105 26.82 2.63 0.77
CA LEU A 105 25.81 3.56 0.24
C LEU A 105 26.41 4.86 -0.29
N LEU A 106 27.47 5.37 0.36
CA LEU A 106 28.06 6.67 0.03
C LEU A 106 29.09 6.60 -1.10
N PHE A 107 29.79 5.48 -1.23
CA PHE A 107 30.97 5.33 -2.10
C PHE A 107 30.85 4.19 -3.12
N ALA A 108 29.67 3.57 -3.28
CA ALA A 108 29.49 2.54 -4.31
C ALA A 108 29.53 3.13 -5.72
N ASP A 109 30.14 2.40 -6.66
CA ASP A 109 30.23 2.79 -8.05
C ASP A 109 28.87 2.80 -8.76
N ALA A 110 28.76 3.61 -9.83
CA ALA A 110 27.52 3.79 -10.60
C ALA A 110 27.00 2.49 -11.25
N GLU A 111 27.86 1.50 -11.49
CA GLU A 111 27.52 0.20 -12.06
C GLU A 111 26.65 -0.66 -11.09
N ASP A 112 26.70 -0.38 -9.80
CA ASP A 112 25.87 -1.06 -8.77
C ASP A 112 24.46 -0.44 -8.61
N MET A 113 24.09 0.51 -9.47
CA MET A 113 22.81 1.24 -9.34
C MET A 113 21.56 0.35 -9.46
N ASP A 114 21.61 -0.78 -10.17
CA ASP A 114 20.50 -1.72 -10.28
C ASP A 114 20.16 -2.42 -8.95
N LEU A 115 21.15 -2.57 -8.06
CA LEU A 115 20.95 -3.13 -6.71
C LEU A 115 20.36 -2.11 -5.73
N LYS A 116 20.36 -0.82 -6.08
CA LYS A 116 19.92 0.29 -5.22
C LYS A 116 18.49 0.76 -5.53
N ARG A 117 17.86 0.23 -6.57
CA ARG A 117 16.48 0.57 -6.90
C ARG A 117 15.54 -0.08 -5.89
N ASP A 118 15.01 0.77 -5.03
CA ASP A 118 13.87 0.44 -4.19
C ASP A 118 12.58 0.43 -5.04
N ASN A 119 11.42 0.67 -4.49
CA ASN A 119 10.14 0.66 -5.20
C ASN A 119 10.05 1.72 -6.33
N ALA A 120 9.15 1.52 -7.28
CA ALA A 120 8.95 2.40 -8.44
C ALA A 120 8.56 3.85 -8.09
N ASN A 121 8.17 4.11 -6.84
CA ASN A 121 7.73 5.42 -6.36
C ASN A 121 8.83 6.28 -5.73
N ILE A 122 10.09 5.83 -5.70
CA ILE A 122 11.20 6.54 -5.04
C ILE A 122 12.40 6.72 -5.96
N ASN A 123 13.04 7.88 -5.91
CA ASN A 123 14.36 8.12 -6.49
C ASN A 123 15.40 8.15 -5.37
N SER A 124 16.06 7.03 -5.17
CA SER A 124 17.01 6.84 -4.09
C SER A 124 18.44 7.29 -4.39
N ASP A 125 18.72 7.76 -5.59
CA ASP A 125 20.08 8.16 -6.02
C ASP A 125 20.35 9.65 -5.80
N GLY A 126 19.30 10.44 -5.56
CA GLY A 126 19.44 11.86 -5.19
C GLY A 126 19.87 12.05 -3.73
N SER A 127 20.37 13.24 -3.40
CA SER A 127 20.92 13.58 -2.07
C SER A 127 19.97 13.23 -0.92
N MET A 128 18.66 13.54 -1.07
CA MET A 128 17.66 13.22 -0.06
C MET A 128 17.31 11.73 -0.02
N GLY A 129 17.40 11.03 -1.14
CA GLY A 129 17.25 9.57 -1.21
C GLY A 129 18.36 8.85 -0.46
N ILE A 130 19.62 9.26 -0.64
CA ILE A 130 20.77 8.74 0.10
C ILE A 130 20.60 9.01 1.61
N MET A 131 20.17 10.20 2.00
CA MET A 131 19.90 10.54 3.42
C MET A 131 18.83 9.61 4.01
N LEU A 132 17.74 9.35 3.27
CA LEU A 132 16.69 8.41 3.70
C LEU A 132 17.27 6.99 3.87
N LYS A 133 18.09 6.51 2.92
CA LYS A 133 18.73 5.19 3.01
C LYS A 133 19.66 5.06 4.22
N LEU A 134 20.43 6.08 4.55
CA LEU A 134 21.25 6.09 5.78
C LEU A 134 20.36 5.97 7.03
N GLY A 135 19.24 6.71 7.07
CA GLY A 135 18.24 6.59 8.14
C GLY A 135 17.63 5.18 8.24
N THR A 136 17.24 4.61 7.11
CA THR A 136 16.69 3.24 6.99
C THR A 136 17.67 2.19 7.52
N GLU A 137 18.94 2.22 7.09
CA GLU A 137 19.95 1.27 7.58
C GLU A 137 20.22 1.42 9.08
N GLY A 138 20.22 2.66 9.60
CA GLY A 138 20.33 2.92 11.03
C GLY A 138 19.15 2.35 11.82
N ALA A 139 17.92 2.57 11.34
CA ALA A 139 16.70 2.07 11.97
C ALA A 139 16.63 0.53 11.96
N LYS A 140 16.94 -0.13 10.82
CA LYS A 140 17.02 -1.59 10.71
C LYS A 140 18.05 -2.17 11.69
N SER A 141 19.25 -1.59 11.72
CA SER A 141 20.30 -2.01 12.65
C SER A 141 19.88 -1.88 14.12
N PHE A 142 19.15 -0.82 14.46
CA PHE A 142 18.61 -0.65 15.81
C PHE A 142 17.58 -1.72 16.15
N VAL A 143 16.63 -1.98 15.25
CA VAL A 143 15.59 -3.00 15.45
C VAL A 143 16.23 -4.37 15.61
N ASP A 144 17.15 -4.77 14.72
CA ASP A 144 17.82 -6.07 14.75
C ASP A 144 18.61 -6.32 16.05
N ASN A 145 19.30 -5.32 16.58
CA ASN A 145 20.23 -5.51 17.68
C ASN A 145 19.67 -5.15 19.07
N TYR A 146 18.57 -4.39 19.14
CA TYR A 146 18.06 -3.88 20.40
C TYR A 146 16.56 -4.11 20.64
N PHE A 147 15.81 -4.43 19.61
CA PHE A 147 14.36 -4.57 19.73
C PHE A 147 13.88 -6.01 19.56
N LEU A 148 14.39 -6.73 18.57
CA LEU A 148 13.97 -8.11 18.31
C LEU A 148 14.49 -9.07 19.40
N SER A 149 13.67 -10.08 19.73
CA SER A 149 14.19 -11.24 20.47
C SER A 149 15.20 -12.00 19.60
N GLU A 150 16.10 -12.73 20.24
CA GLU A 150 17.15 -13.50 19.56
C GLU A 150 16.57 -14.46 18.51
N ASP A 151 15.48 -15.17 18.87
CA ASP A 151 14.81 -16.13 17.98
C ASP A 151 14.20 -15.45 16.74
N VAL A 152 13.55 -14.31 16.91
CA VAL A 152 12.95 -13.55 15.81
C VAL A 152 14.03 -12.93 14.92
N ALA A 153 15.06 -12.34 15.52
CA ALA A 153 16.19 -11.77 14.78
C ALA A 153 16.92 -12.84 13.93
N GLN A 154 17.10 -14.04 14.49
CA GLN A 154 17.72 -15.15 13.78
C GLN A 154 16.82 -15.68 12.66
N ALA A 155 15.51 -15.79 12.91
CA ALA A 155 14.55 -16.25 11.90
C ALA A 155 14.45 -15.29 10.70
N ASP A 156 14.45 -13.98 10.94
CA ASP A 156 14.44 -12.96 9.88
C ASP A 156 15.79 -12.93 9.11
N LYS A 157 16.91 -12.96 9.84
CA LYS A 157 18.26 -12.97 9.24
C LYS A 157 18.53 -14.19 8.36
N GLU A 158 18.01 -15.36 8.75
CA GLU A 158 18.11 -16.59 7.97
C GLU A 158 17.04 -16.73 6.89
N ASN A 159 16.13 -15.79 6.79
CA ASN A 159 14.99 -15.78 5.85
C ASN A 159 14.00 -16.95 6.03
N TRP A 160 13.75 -17.38 7.26
CA TRP A 160 12.61 -18.23 7.58
C TRP A 160 11.31 -17.43 7.54
N ILE A 161 11.41 -16.20 8.03
CA ILE A 161 10.39 -15.16 7.94
C ILE A 161 11.00 -13.91 7.33
N HIS A 162 10.17 -13.00 6.87
CA HIS A 162 10.58 -11.66 6.49
C HIS A 162 9.71 -10.63 7.22
N ILE A 163 10.36 -9.72 7.92
CA ILE A 163 9.73 -8.57 8.57
C ILE A 163 9.70 -7.43 7.56
N HIS A 164 8.49 -7.12 7.07
CA HIS A 164 8.31 -5.99 6.15
C HIS A 164 8.44 -4.66 6.87
N ASP A 165 9.02 -3.67 6.17
CA ASP A 165 9.18 -2.30 6.68
C ASP A 165 9.82 -2.25 8.08
N LYS A 166 10.87 -3.03 8.25
CA LYS A 166 11.56 -3.21 9.54
C LYS A 166 12.12 -1.90 10.09
N ASP A 167 12.53 -0.99 9.22
CA ASP A 167 12.96 0.37 9.56
C ASP A 167 11.85 1.23 10.18
N PHE A 168 10.59 0.94 9.85
CA PHE A 168 9.42 1.63 10.41
C PHE A 168 8.77 0.91 11.59
N SER A 169 9.34 -0.22 12.05
CA SER A 169 8.75 -1.07 13.10
C SER A 169 8.40 -0.32 14.39
N LEU A 170 9.20 0.68 14.77
CA LEU A 170 9.02 1.46 16.00
C LEU A 170 8.49 2.87 15.74
N ILE A 171 8.16 3.20 14.51
CA ILE A 171 7.85 4.55 14.08
C ILE A 171 6.37 4.71 13.75
N THR A 172 5.81 3.86 12.85
CA THR A 172 4.46 4.06 12.33
C THR A 172 3.79 2.78 11.83
N LEU A 173 2.57 2.95 11.29
CA LEU A 173 1.72 1.93 10.67
C LEU A 173 2.09 1.74 9.20
N ASN A 174 1.52 0.69 8.58
CA ASN A 174 1.77 0.37 7.19
C ASN A 174 0.86 1.13 6.22
N CYS A 175 -0.45 0.94 6.23
CA CYS A 175 -1.35 1.51 5.22
C CYS A 175 -2.73 1.88 5.75
N CYS A 176 -3.42 2.80 5.04
CA CYS A 176 -4.74 3.30 5.39
C CYS A 176 -5.62 3.53 4.16
N GLN A 177 -6.94 3.31 4.31
CA GLN A 177 -7.99 3.78 3.42
C GLN A 177 -8.56 5.11 3.94
N ILE A 178 -8.42 6.17 3.18
CA ILE A 178 -8.92 7.50 3.54
C ILE A 178 -10.37 7.62 3.11
N ASP A 179 -11.26 7.89 4.04
CA ASP A 179 -12.62 8.31 3.76
C ASP A 179 -12.64 9.82 3.46
N LEU A 180 -12.61 10.16 2.17
CA LEU A 180 -12.64 11.56 1.74
C LEU A 180 -13.96 12.24 2.06
N GLY A 181 -15.09 11.51 2.06
CA GLY A 181 -16.40 12.05 2.41
C GLY A 181 -16.40 12.57 3.84
N LYS A 182 -15.89 11.76 4.78
CA LYS A 182 -15.70 12.15 6.18
C LYS A 182 -14.70 13.30 6.33
N LEU A 183 -13.54 13.21 5.67
CA LEU A 183 -12.45 14.18 5.80
C LEU A 183 -12.82 15.56 5.27
N PHE A 184 -13.59 15.64 4.17
CA PHE A 184 -13.96 16.91 3.54
C PHE A 184 -15.07 17.64 4.29
N ASN A 185 -15.87 16.93 5.08
CA ASN A 185 -16.94 17.52 5.85
C ASN A 185 -16.38 18.49 6.91
N GLY A 186 -16.59 19.79 6.68
CA GLY A 186 -16.09 20.87 7.52
C GLY A 186 -14.62 21.26 7.24
N GLY A 187 -13.88 20.50 6.41
CA GLY A 187 -12.48 20.78 6.07
C GLY A 187 -11.48 20.14 7.04
N PHE A 188 -10.18 20.31 6.77
CA PHE A 188 -9.09 19.70 7.55
C PHE A 188 -7.83 20.57 7.55
N SER A 189 -6.89 20.27 8.47
CA SER A 189 -5.60 20.95 8.56
C SER A 189 -4.46 20.01 8.13
N THR A 190 -3.46 20.58 7.44
CA THR A 190 -2.21 19.89 7.10
C THR A 190 -1.07 20.18 8.10
N GLY A 191 -1.37 20.90 9.19
CA GLY A 191 -0.38 21.38 10.14
C GLY A 191 0.22 22.76 9.78
N HIS A 192 0.09 23.20 8.51
CA HIS A 192 0.56 24.50 8.03
C HIS A 192 -0.58 25.49 7.72
N GLY A 193 -1.83 25.03 7.78
CA GLY A 193 -3.02 25.83 7.53
C GLY A 193 -4.26 24.96 7.45
N PHE A 194 -5.42 25.60 7.61
CA PHE A 194 -6.72 24.94 7.52
C PHE A 194 -7.28 25.07 6.10
N LEU A 195 -7.69 23.93 5.54
CA LEU A 195 -8.31 23.82 4.22
C LEU A 195 -9.81 23.62 4.42
N ARG A 196 -10.61 24.60 3.95
CA ARG A 196 -12.06 24.52 4.01
C ARG A 196 -12.61 23.37 3.19
N GLU A 197 -13.83 22.97 3.46
CA GLU A 197 -14.60 22.06 2.60
C GLU A 197 -14.56 22.49 1.13
N PRO A 198 -14.35 21.55 0.18
CA PRO A 198 -14.34 21.89 -1.24
C PRO A 198 -15.71 22.38 -1.72
N ASN A 199 -15.72 23.29 -2.69
CA ASN A 199 -16.92 23.88 -3.27
C ASN A 199 -17.05 23.63 -4.79
N SER A 200 -16.21 22.78 -5.34
CA SER A 200 -16.23 22.34 -6.73
C SER A 200 -15.49 21.02 -6.89
N VAL A 201 -15.73 20.29 -7.98
CA VAL A 201 -15.04 19.04 -8.29
C VAL A 201 -13.52 19.26 -8.44
N ARG A 202 -13.08 20.39 -9.01
CA ARG A 202 -11.68 20.76 -9.12
C ARG A 202 -11.01 20.89 -7.75
N SER A 203 -11.66 21.62 -6.82
CA SER A 203 -11.11 21.75 -5.47
C SER A 203 -11.13 20.43 -4.71
N ALA A 204 -12.15 19.60 -4.88
CA ALA A 204 -12.22 18.27 -4.26
C ALA A 204 -11.10 17.34 -4.75
N ALA A 205 -10.84 17.28 -6.05
CA ALA A 205 -9.74 16.52 -6.62
C ALA A 205 -8.36 16.99 -6.11
N SER A 206 -8.17 18.31 -6.00
CA SER A 206 -6.93 18.89 -5.44
C SER A 206 -6.77 18.54 -3.97
N LEU A 207 -7.84 18.62 -3.15
CA LEU A 207 -7.81 18.27 -1.74
C LEU A 207 -7.59 16.77 -1.52
N ALA A 208 -8.08 15.90 -2.42
CA ALA A 208 -7.79 14.46 -2.38
C ALA A 208 -6.28 14.20 -2.53
N CYS A 209 -5.60 14.90 -3.45
CA CYS A 209 -4.13 14.81 -3.58
C CYS A 209 -3.42 15.30 -2.31
N ILE A 210 -3.86 16.42 -1.73
CA ILE A 210 -3.27 16.97 -0.50
C ILE A 210 -3.48 16.01 0.67
N ALA A 211 -4.65 15.39 0.79
CA ALA A 211 -4.94 14.40 1.83
C ALA A 211 -3.96 13.21 1.76
N ILE A 212 -3.78 12.61 0.59
CA ILE A 212 -2.84 11.51 0.36
C ILE A 212 -1.40 11.94 0.70
N GLN A 213 -0.98 13.14 0.26
CA GLN A 213 0.37 13.65 0.53
C GLN A 213 0.61 13.95 2.00
N SER A 214 -0.38 14.50 2.70
CA SER A 214 -0.27 14.76 4.13
C SER A 214 -0.20 13.45 4.92
N ASN A 215 -1.05 12.49 4.59
CA ASN A 215 -1.08 11.18 5.25
C ASN A 215 0.22 10.39 5.01
N GLN A 216 0.90 10.58 3.87
CA GLN A 216 2.18 9.93 3.57
C GLN A 216 3.26 10.20 4.62
N ASN A 217 3.16 11.31 5.37
CA ASN A 217 4.13 11.61 6.43
C ASN A 217 3.86 10.86 7.73
N ASP A 218 2.64 10.39 7.94
CA ASP A 218 2.22 9.72 9.17
C ASP A 218 2.21 8.19 9.05
N GLU A 219 2.18 7.62 7.84
CA GLU A 219 2.25 6.18 7.59
C GLU A 219 3.25 5.86 6.48
N TYR A 220 3.69 4.60 6.40
CA TYR A 220 4.77 4.22 5.50
C TYR A 220 4.29 3.70 4.14
N GLY A 221 3.32 2.82 4.11
CA GLY A 221 2.97 2.01 2.95
C GLY A 221 1.94 2.61 2.01
N GLY A 222 1.08 1.78 1.49
CA GLY A 222 0.08 2.17 0.51
C GLY A 222 -1.10 2.91 1.11
N GLN A 223 -1.54 3.96 0.44
CA GLN A 223 -2.68 4.76 0.83
C GLN A 223 -3.80 4.62 -0.19
N GLY A 224 -5.03 4.45 0.26
CA GLY A 224 -6.17 4.26 -0.62
C GLY A 224 -7.26 5.29 -0.42
N ILE A 225 -7.99 5.58 -1.48
CA ILE A 225 -9.31 6.19 -1.43
C ILE A 225 -10.30 5.08 -1.75
N HIS A 226 -11.15 4.72 -0.79
CA HIS A 226 -11.99 3.52 -0.89
C HIS A 226 -13.20 3.68 -1.82
N ALA A 227 -13.68 4.92 -2.03
CA ALA A 227 -14.86 5.22 -2.83
C ALA A 227 -14.75 6.63 -3.45
N LEU A 228 -13.93 6.76 -4.50
CA LEU A 228 -13.64 8.05 -5.13
C LEU A 228 -14.89 8.67 -5.77
N ASP A 229 -15.70 7.86 -6.43
CA ASP A 229 -16.93 8.27 -7.11
C ASP A 229 -17.94 8.88 -6.12
N PHE A 230 -18.25 8.19 -5.03
CA PHE A 230 -19.13 8.71 -3.96
C PHE A 230 -18.56 9.95 -3.30
N ALA A 231 -17.25 10.01 -3.07
CA ALA A 231 -16.61 11.13 -2.39
C ALA A 231 -16.62 12.41 -3.21
N LEU A 232 -16.51 12.32 -4.54
CA LEU A 232 -16.43 13.50 -5.43
C LEU A 232 -17.77 13.89 -6.04
N ALA A 233 -18.76 12.99 -6.11
CA ALA A 233 -20.09 13.27 -6.69
C ALA A 233 -20.78 14.52 -6.10
N PRO A 234 -20.81 14.76 -4.78
CA PRO A 234 -21.42 15.96 -4.21
C PRO A 234 -20.77 17.26 -4.72
N TYR A 235 -19.50 17.24 -5.05
CA TYR A 235 -18.75 18.40 -5.52
C TYR A 235 -18.91 18.64 -7.03
N VAL A 236 -19.25 17.62 -7.79
CA VAL A 236 -19.74 17.77 -9.18
C VAL A 236 -21.06 18.53 -9.16
N LYS A 237 -21.98 18.14 -8.28
CA LYS A 237 -23.27 18.84 -8.10
C LYS A 237 -23.08 20.30 -7.68
N LYS A 238 -22.20 20.57 -6.68
CA LYS A 238 -21.85 21.96 -6.28
C LYS A 238 -21.24 22.77 -7.44
N SER A 239 -20.40 22.15 -8.27
CA SER A 239 -19.85 22.80 -9.48
C SER A 239 -20.97 23.18 -10.46
N PHE A 240 -21.91 22.25 -10.69
CA PHE A 240 -23.04 22.48 -11.57
C PHE A 240 -23.92 23.63 -11.07
N ASP A 241 -24.36 23.58 -9.82
CA ASP A 241 -25.26 24.60 -9.24
C ASP A 241 -24.66 26.00 -9.34
N LYS A 242 -23.39 26.15 -9.00
CA LYS A 242 -22.63 27.40 -9.08
C LYS A 242 -22.47 27.89 -10.51
N THR A 243 -22.15 27.00 -11.44
CA THR A 243 -21.95 27.33 -12.85
C THR A 243 -23.27 27.70 -13.52
N PHE A 244 -24.30 26.92 -13.27
CA PHE A 244 -25.66 27.18 -13.76
C PHE A 244 -26.16 28.55 -13.28
N GLU A 245 -26.06 28.85 -11.98
CA GLU A 245 -26.47 30.14 -11.43
C GLU A 245 -25.71 31.31 -12.12
N LYS A 246 -24.41 31.19 -12.26
CA LYS A 246 -23.57 32.19 -12.93
C LYS A 246 -23.98 32.41 -14.39
N LEU A 247 -24.19 31.32 -15.14
CA LEU A 247 -24.54 31.38 -16.57
C LEU A 247 -25.97 31.89 -16.77
N PHE A 248 -26.91 31.38 -15.98
CA PHE A 248 -28.29 31.89 -16.02
C PHE A 248 -28.34 33.39 -15.75
N ASN A 249 -27.67 33.85 -14.71
CA ASN A 249 -27.58 35.27 -14.36
C ASN A 249 -27.03 36.13 -15.52
N ARG A 250 -25.96 35.65 -16.17
CA ARG A 250 -25.32 36.33 -17.27
C ARG A 250 -26.24 36.40 -18.49
N THR A 251 -26.81 35.30 -18.91
CA THR A 251 -27.66 35.19 -20.09
C THR A 251 -28.94 35.98 -19.92
N TYR A 252 -29.56 35.88 -18.75
CA TYR A 252 -30.77 36.62 -18.43
C TYR A 252 -30.55 38.13 -18.46
N ARG A 253 -29.46 38.64 -17.86
CA ARG A 253 -29.12 40.08 -17.92
C ARG A 253 -28.87 40.55 -19.35
N THR A 254 -28.22 39.73 -20.17
CA THR A 254 -27.96 40.07 -21.58
C THR A 254 -29.25 40.19 -22.36
N LEU A 255 -30.16 39.23 -22.21
CA LEU A 255 -31.47 39.25 -22.86
C LEU A 255 -32.30 40.47 -22.44
N MET A 256 -32.36 40.75 -21.13
CA MET A 256 -33.09 41.91 -20.61
C MET A 256 -32.50 43.25 -21.08
N ASN A 257 -31.20 43.40 -21.15
CA ASN A 257 -30.53 44.61 -21.67
C ASN A 257 -30.76 44.80 -23.17
N GLN A 258 -30.77 43.75 -23.97
CA GLN A 258 -31.06 43.81 -25.40
C GLN A 258 -32.48 44.27 -25.69
N GLU A 259 -33.46 43.89 -24.86
CA GLU A 259 -34.84 44.33 -25.01
C GLU A 259 -35.06 45.77 -24.56
N TYR A 260 -34.42 46.21 -23.48
CA TYR A 260 -34.43 47.60 -23.03
C TYR A 260 -33.94 48.52 -24.13
N LEU A 261 -32.92 48.12 -24.86
CA LEU A 261 -32.37 48.90 -25.99
C LEU A 261 -33.27 48.87 -27.24
N ARG A 262 -34.14 47.85 -27.39
CA ARG A 262 -34.96 47.65 -28.59
C ARG A 262 -36.33 48.30 -28.52
N ASP A 263 -37.00 48.27 -27.36
CA ASP A 263 -38.42 48.60 -27.23
C ASP A 263 -38.71 49.87 -26.43
N ASN A 264 -37.72 50.55 -25.84
CA ASN A 264 -37.88 51.79 -24.99
C ASN A 264 -38.99 51.68 -23.91
N GLN A 265 -39.38 50.44 -23.50
CA GLN A 265 -40.41 50.23 -22.50
C GLN A 265 -39.74 49.92 -21.12
N ASP A 266 -40.38 50.39 -20.04
CA ASP A 266 -39.99 50.08 -18.67
C ASP A 266 -40.11 48.59 -18.40
N ILE A 267 -39.01 47.86 -18.60
CA ILE A 267 -38.93 46.44 -18.29
C ILE A 267 -38.83 46.28 -16.78
N VAL A 268 -39.78 45.54 -16.19
CA VAL A 268 -39.74 45.12 -14.80
C VAL A 268 -38.45 44.34 -14.58
N LYS A 269 -37.49 44.93 -13.89
CA LYS A 269 -36.23 44.27 -13.51
C LYS A 269 -36.52 43.18 -12.49
N VAL A 270 -36.82 41.98 -12.97
CA VAL A 270 -36.92 40.81 -12.09
C VAL A 270 -35.51 40.51 -11.58
N LYS A 271 -35.30 40.78 -10.30
CA LYS A 271 -34.05 40.34 -9.67
C LYS A 271 -34.06 38.82 -9.66
N LEU A 272 -32.92 38.19 -10.00
CA LEU A 272 -32.77 36.75 -10.07
C LEU A 272 -33.14 36.09 -8.74
N ASN A 273 -32.78 36.73 -7.61
CA ASN A 273 -33.14 36.30 -6.27
C ASN A 273 -34.66 36.32 -5.98
N ASP A 274 -35.45 36.92 -6.88
CA ASP A 274 -36.91 36.95 -6.79
C ASP A 274 -37.58 35.87 -7.65
N LEU A 275 -36.80 35.11 -8.46
CA LEU A 275 -37.25 33.90 -9.15
C LEU A 275 -37.21 32.70 -8.21
N PRO A 276 -38.35 32.07 -7.83
CA PRO A 276 -38.39 30.88 -6.99
C PRO A 276 -37.49 29.78 -7.54
N VAL A 277 -37.36 29.63 -8.87
CA VAL A 277 -36.52 28.64 -9.53
C VAL A 277 -35.07 28.67 -9.03
N VAL A 278 -34.52 29.85 -8.70
CA VAL A 278 -33.14 29.96 -8.18
C VAL A 278 -33.10 29.76 -6.65
N LYS A 279 -34.14 30.21 -5.94
CA LYS A 279 -34.26 29.99 -4.48
C LYS A 279 -34.64 28.56 -4.10
N GLU A 280 -35.36 27.89 -4.99
CA GLU A 280 -35.91 26.54 -4.76
C GLU A 280 -35.06 25.44 -5.45
N MET A 281 -33.90 25.77 -6.01
CA MET A 281 -32.98 24.74 -6.55
C MET A 281 -32.64 23.68 -5.50
N ALA A 282 -32.63 24.02 -4.22
CA ALA A 282 -32.52 23.08 -3.12
C ALA A 282 -33.67 22.04 -3.05
N HIS A 283 -34.87 22.38 -3.54
CA HIS A 283 -35.99 21.45 -3.61
C HIS A 283 -35.95 20.51 -4.82
N PHE A 284 -35.02 20.73 -5.74
CA PHE A 284 -34.77 19.85 -6.88
C PHE A 284 -33.57 18.91 -6.67
N GLU A 285 -33.07 18.77 -5.44
CA GLU A 285 -31.91 17.92 -5.12
C GLU A 285 -32.06 16.48 -5.61
N GLU A 286 -33.29 15.96 -5.68
CA GLU A 286 -33.58 14.63 -6.20
C GLU A 286 -33.67 14.54 -7.73
N ALA A 287 -33.63 15.67 -8.45
CA ALA A 287 -33.74 15.65 -9.90
C ALA A 287 -32.36 15.50 -10.56
N PRO A 288 -32.16 14.48 -11.39
CA PRO A 288 -30.85 14.23 -11.98
C PRO A 288 -30.44 15.30 -12.99
N VAL A 289 -29.17 15.67 -12.99
CA VAL A 289 -28.51 16.39 -14.07
C VAL A 289 -28.01 15.37 -15.10
N TYR A 290 -28.49 15.44 -16.32
CA TYR A 290 -28.04 14.52 -17.37
C TYR A 290 -26.78 15.06 -18.03
N TRP A 291 -25.68 14.37 -17.74
CA TRP A 291 -24.38 14.66 -18.35
C TRP A 291 -24.28 14.06 -19.75
N LYS A 292 -23.56 14.71 -20.64
CA LYS A 292 -23.36 14.25 -22.03
C LYS A 292 -22.74 12.85 -22.04
N GLY A 293 -23.42 11.92 -22.73
CA GLY A 293 -22.98 10.51 -22.79
C GLY A 293 -23.28 9.68 -21.54
N CYS A 294 -24.02 10.19 -20.54
CA CYS A 294 -24.59 9.40 -19.47
C CYS A 294 -26.02 8.96 -19.84
N PHE A 295 -26.43 7.81 -19.31
CA PHE A 295 -27.75 7.24 -19.56
C PHE A 295 -28.85 8.17 -19.00
N GLU A 296 -29.86 8.46 -19.81
CA GLU A 296 -31.09 9.12 -19.37
C GLU A 296 -31.93 8.11 -18.60
N GLY A 297 -31.94 8.19 -17.26
CA GLY A 297 -32.75 7.35 -16.39
C GLY A 297 -34.25 7.66 -16.48
N PRO A 298 -35.13 6.80 -15.97
CA PRO A 298 -36.56 7.09 -15.89
C PRO A 298 -36.82 8.14 -14.80
N GLY A 299 -37.02 9.38 -15.19
CA GLY A 299 -37.34 10.48 -14.28
C GLY A 299 -37.39 11.82 -15.02
N GLU A 300 -38.14 12.78 -14.43
CA GLU A 300 -38.14 14.15 -14.98
C GLU A 300 -36.78 14.78 -14.69
N SER A 301 -36.10 15.24 -15.75
CA SER A 301 -34.83 15.93 -15.64
C SER A 301 -34.96 17.22 -14.85
N LEU A 302 -33.88 17.68 -14.21
CA LEU A 302 -33.83 18.96 -13.49
C LEU A 302 -34.33 20.11 -14.36
N ILE A 303 -33.94 20.14 -15.64
CA ILE A 303 -34.39 21.18 -16.59
C ILE A 303 -35.90 21.13 -16.80
N HIS A 304 -36.52 19.97 -16.84
CA HIS A 304 -37.98 19.84 -17.00
C HIS A 304 -38.70 20.38 -15.78
N LYS A 305 -38.28 19.96 -14.57
CA LYS A 305 -38.82 20.47 -13.30
C LYS A 305 -38.69 21.99 -13.16
N MET A 306 -37.53 22.53 -13.52
CA MET A 306 -37.31 23.99 -13.52
C MET A 306 -38.27 24.72 -14.46
N LYS A 307 -38.45 24.24 -15.68
CA LYS A 307 -39.38 24.84 -16.65
C LYS A 307 -40.84 24.74 -16.23
N GLN A 308 -41.19 23.64 -15.58
CA GLN A 308 -42.55 23.44 -15.03
C GLN A 308 -42.78 24.38 -13.87
N ALA A 309 -41.86 24.50 -12.91
CA ALA A 309 -41.96 25.40 -11.78
C ALA A 309 -42.10 26.87 -12.22
N VAL A 310 -41.41 27.29 -13.29
CA VAL A 310 -41.61 28.65 -13.86
C VAL A 310 -43.01 28.82 -14.39
N ARG A 311 -43.58 27.86 -15.10
CA ARG A 311 -44.96 27.94 -15.62
C ARG A 311 -45.99 27.99 -14.52
N GLU A 312 -45.83 27.17 -13.47
CA GLU A 312 -46.81 27.09 -12.37
C GLU A 312 -46.80 28.33 -11.46
N ASN A 313 -45.60 28.84 -11.13
CA ASN A 313 -45.48 29.91 -10.14
C ASN A 313 -45.53 31.31 -10.72
N TYR A 314 -45.40 31.46 -12.06
CA TYR A 314 -45.28 32.76 -12.71
C TYR A 314 -46.29 33.03 -13.82
N ALA A 315 -47.17 32.11 -14.18
CA ALA A 315 -48.19 32.28 -15.20
C ALA A 315 -49.12 33.46 -14.95
N GLU A 316 -49.39 33.76 -13.69
CA GLU A 316 -50.22 34.89 -13.28
C GLU A 316 -49.47 36.24 -13.17
N LYS A 317 -48.10 36.15 -13.04
CA LYS A 317 -47.27 37.34 -12.78
C LYS A 317 -46.60 37.91 -14.01
N TYR A 318 -46.34 37.08 -15.00
CA TYR A 318 -45.64 37.47 -16.25
C TYR A 318 -46.40 37.00 -17.48
N ASP A 319 -46.27 37.74 -18.56
CA ASP A 319 -46.83 37.37 -19.86
C ASP A 319 -46.14 36.11 -20.43
N ALA A 320 -46.86 35.49 -21.38
CA ALA A 320 -46.38 34.24 -22.02
C ALA A 320 -45.00 34.42 -22.72
N ARG A 321 -44.69 35.61 -23.21
CA ARG A 321 -43.41 35.95 -23.87
C ARG A 321 -42.27 35.94 -22.85
N THR A 322 -42.48 36.55 -21.70
CA THR A 322 -41.50 36.58 -20.60
C THR A 322 -41.26 35.19 -20.05
N ILE A 323 -42.30 34.36 -19.82
CA ILE A 323 -42.16 32.97 -19.37
C ILE A 323 -41.39 32.15 -20.40
N THR A 324 -41.67 32.29 -21.70
CA THR A 324 -40.94 31.58 -22.76
C THR A 324 -39.45 31.97 -22.73
N ARG A 325 -39.09 33.21 -22.51
CA ARG A 325 -37.70 33.67 -22.43
C ARG A 325 -36.97 33.14 -21.22
N ILE A 326 -37.62 33.18 -20.06
CA ILE A 326 -37.04 32.55 -18.84
C ILE A 326 -36.75 31.08 -19.11
N ASN A 327 -37.68 30.37 -19.74
CA ASN A 327 -37.50 28.95 -20.07
C ASN A 327 -36.40 28.69 -21.11
N CYS A 328 -36.23 29.59 -22.10
CA CYS A 328 -35.08 29.50 -23.03
C CYS A 328 -33.77 29.79 -22.31
N THR A 329 -33.72 30.81 -21.45
CA THR A 329 -32.54 31.12 -20.64
C THR A 329 -32.13 29.93 -19.72
N ILE A 330 -33.12 29.29 -19.08
CA ILE A 330 -32.87 28.08 -18.29
C ILE A 330 -32.24 26.99 -19.17
N GLN A 331 -32.79 26.81 -20.39
CA GLN A 331 -32.29 25.77 -21.29
C GLN A 331 -30.85 26.01 -21.73
N GLU A 332 -30.51 27.23 -22.17
CA GLU A 332 -29.17 27.62 -22.59
C GLU A 332 -28.19 27.47 -21.40
N ALA A 333 -28.51 28.09 -20.26
CA ALA A 333 -27.68 28.06 -19.09
C ALA A 333 -27.45 26.60 -18.57
N TYR A 334 -28.47 25.73 -18.69
CA TYR A 334 -28.34 24.34 -18.30
C TYR A 334 -27.35 23.60 -19.18
N PHE A 335 -27.48 23.67 -20.51
CA PHE A 335 -26.59 22.95 -21.41
C PHE A 335 -25.15 23.50 -21.37
N ASP A 336 -25.01 24.82 -21.22
CA ASP A 336 -23.70 25.44 -21.06
C ASP A 336 -23.05 25.00 -19.72
N ALA A 337 -23.84 24.94 -18.63
CA ALA A 337 -23.36 24.45 -17.33
C ALA A 337 -22.94 22.99 -17.38
N VAL A 338 -23.72 22.15 -18.06
CA VAL A 338 -23.33 20.74 -18.27
C VAL A 338 -21.99 20.63 -18.97
N ASN A 339 -21.80 21.39 -20.09
CA ASN A 339 -20.56 21.35 -20.84
C ASN A 339 -19.37 21.89 -20.01
N GLU A 340 -19.52 23.04 -19.33
CA GLU A 340 -18.45 23.64 -18.52
C GLU A 340 -18.05 22.72 -17.36
N VAL A 341 -19.01 22.02 -16.73
CA VAL A 341 -18.71 21.13 -15.59
C VAL A 341 -18.15 19.78 -16.04
N GLU A 342 -18.57 19.25 -17.19
CA GLU A 342 -17.91 18.06 -17.77
C GLU A 342 -16.44 18.35 -18.07
N ASP A 343 -16.13 19.51 -18.66
CA ASP A 343 -14.75 19.91 -18.94
C ASP A 343 -13.97 20.17 -17.63
N GLU A 344 -14.60 20.78 -16.61
CA GLU A 344 -13.99 20.96 -15.29
C GLU A 344 -13.67 19.60 -14.64
N ALA A 345 -14.59 18.65 -14.66
CA ALA A 345 -14.41 17.31 -14.09
C ALA A 345 -13.30 16.55 -14.83
N LYS A 346 -13.27 16.64 -16.18
CA LYS A 346 -12.21 16.03 -16.99
C LYS A 346 -10.84 16.56 -16.59
N GLN A 347 -10.67 17.89 -16.56
CA GLN A 347 -9.40 18.51 -16.18
C GLN A 347 -9.03 18.24 -14.72
N ALA A 348 -10.01 18.14 -13.82
CA ALA A 348 -9.78 17.80 -12.42
C ALA A 348 -9.21 16.38 -12.27
N MET A 349 -9.76 15.40 -13.00
CA MET A 349 -9.26 14.01 -12.96
C MET A 349 -7.89 13.88 -13.64
N GLU A 350 -7.66 14.55 -14.77
CA GLU A 350 -6.34 14.60 -15.41
C GLU A 350 -5.29 15.19 -14.46
N ALA A 351 -5.58 16.32 -13.82
CA ALA A 351 -4.68 16.94 -12.86
C ALA A 351 -4.42 16.03 -11.65
N MET A 352 -5.43 15.34 -11.15
CA MET A 352 -5.29 14.39 -10.03
C MET A 352 -4.35 13.24 -10.40
N ILE A 353 -4.51 12.62 -11.58
CA ILE A 353 -3.64 11.55 -12.06
C ILE A 353 -2.20 12.06 -12.22
N HIS A 354 -2.00 13.24 -12.81
CA HIS A 354 -0.67 13.86 -12.95
C HIS A 354 -0.03 14.13 -11.58
N ASN A 355 -0.79 14.67 -10.62
CA ASN A 355 -0.30 14.97 -9.29
C ASN A 355 0.17 13.71 -8.55
N PHE A 356 -0.55 12.61 -8.63
CA PHE A 356 -0.14 11.34 -8.01
C PHE A 356 1.15 10.75 -8.60
N ASN A 357 1.55 11.15 -9.81
CA ASN A 357 2.79 10.70 -10.44
C ASN A 357 3.95 11.70 -10.31
N THR A 358 3.70 12.94 -9.90
CA THR A 358 4.71 14.03 -9.93
C THR A 358 4.92 14.70 -8.59
N LEU A 359 3.87 14.83 -7.76
CA LEU A 359 3.99 15.47 -6.45
C LEU A 359 4.49 14.49 -5.40
N HIS A 360 5.55 14.87 -4.73
CA HIS A 360 6.17 14.11 -3.66
C HIS A 360 6.21 14.91 -2.36
N SER A 361 6.04 14.23 -1.22
CA SER A 361 6.03 14.84 0.11
C SER A 361 7.10 14.28 1.05
N ARG A 362 7.81 13.22 0.64
CA ARG A 362 8.91 12.62 1.41
C ARG A 362 10.26 12.84 0.75
N ALA A 363 11.32 12.63 1.57
CA ALA A 363 12.70 12.56 1.09
C ALA A 363 12.85 11.52 -0.03
N GLY A 364 13.79 11.76 -0.95
CA GLY A 364 14.02 10.86 -2.09
C GLY A 364 13.02 11.02 -3.24
N ALA A 365 12.35 12.17 -3.33
CA ALA A 365 11.32 12.44 -4.34
C ALA A 365 10.25 11.33 -4.39
N GLN A 366 9.89 10.77 -3.23
CA GLN A 366 8.94 9.67 -3.13
C GLN A 366 7.53 10.19 -3.38
N VAL A 367 6.93 9.74 -4.50
CA VAL A 367 5.49 9.93 -4.73
C VAL A 367 4.69 8.96 -3.88
N PRO A 368 3.47 9.33 -3.43
CA PRO A 368 2.64 8.44 -2.63
C PRO A 368 2.33 7.13 -3.35
N PHE A 369 2.50 6.00 -2.67
CA PHE A 369 2.02 4.70 -3.15
C PHE A 369 0.49 4.66 -3.00
N SER A 370 -0.21 5.27 -3.94
CA SER A 370 -1.63 5.57 -3.85
C SER A 370 -2.48 4.60 -4.65
N SER A 371 -3.72 4.39 -4.20
CA SER A 371 -4.75 3.64 -4.91
C SER A 371 -6.11 4.35 -4.83
N ILE A 372 -6.93 4.17 -5.86
CA ILE A 372 -8.31 4.67 -5.92
C ILE A 372 -9.25 3.54 -6.27
N ASN A 373 -10.36 3.43 -5.54
CA ASN A 373 -11.42 2.46 -5.79
C ASN A 373 -12.69 3.23 -6.20
N TYR A 374 -13.40 2.74 -7.22
CA TYR A 374 -14.57 3.37 -7.79
C TYR A 374 -15.37 2.40 -8.67
N GLY A 375 -16.56 2.77 -9.10
CA GLY A 375 -17.39 1.99 -10.03
C GLY A 375 -18.81 1.73 -9.54
N LEU A 376 -19.13 2.02 -8.27
CA LEU A 376 -20.38 1.62 -7.65
C LEU A 376 -21.42 2.74 -7.54
N ASP A 377 -21.02 4.01 -7.62
CA ASP A 377 -21.98 5.13 -7.59
C ASP A 377 -22.77 5.20 -8.91
N THR A 378 -24.09 5.03 -8.79
CA THR A 378 -25.03 5.08 -9.93
C THR A 378 -25.67 6.45 -10.13
N SER A 379 -25.36 7.42 -9.25
CA SER A 379 -25.81 8.79 -9.44
C SER A 379 -25.21 9.40 -10.71
N PRO A 380 -25.88 10.33 -11.38
CA PRO A 380 -25.34 10.99 -12.57
C PRO A 380 -23.96 11.61 -12.32
N GLU A 381 -23.76 12.21 -11.16
CA GLU A 381 -22.51 12.85 -10.74
C GLU A 381 -21.40 11.82 -10.50
N GLY A 382 -21.70 10.72 -9.79
CA GLY A 382 -20.77 9.61 -9.57
C GLY A 382 -20.37 8.94 -10.87
N ARG A 383 -21.32 8.71 -11.78
CA ARG A 383 -21.05 8.19 -13.13
C ARG A 383 -20.11 9.12 -13.92
N LEU A 384 -20.29 10.44 -13.79
CA LEU A 384 -19.37 11.41 -14.41
C LEU A 384 -17.96 11.30 -13.84
N VAL A 385 -17.81 11.18 -12.52
CA VAL A 385 -16.50 10.98 -11.87
C VAL A 385 -15.83 9.70 -12.38
N ILE A 386 -16.57 8.57 -12.42
CA ILE A 386 -16.05 7.28 -12.93
C ILE A 386 -15.58 7.44 -14.38
N ARG A 387 -16.43 8.02 -15.25
CA ARG A 387 -16.10 8.24 -16.68
C ARG A 387 -14.85 9.10 -16.85
N MET A 388 -14.77 10.24 -16.17
CA MET A 388 -13.64 11.16 -16.31
C MET A 388 -12.35 10.58 -15.73
N THR A 389 -12.44 9.76 -14.68
CA THR A 389 -11.29 8.99 -14.15
C THR A 389 -10.77 8.00 -15.20
N LEU A 390 -11.65 7.23 -15.81
CA LEU A 390 -11.29 6.30 -16.87
C LEU A 390 -10.69 7.00 -18.08
N GLU A 391 -11.24 8.17 -18.49
CA GLU A 391 -10.69 8.97 -19.60
C GLU A 391 -9.29 9.53 -19.25
N ALA A 392 -9.08 10.02 -18.04
CA ALA A 392 -7.77 10.50 -17.60
C ALA A 392 -6.70 9.38 -17.65
N ILE A 393 -7.05 8.17 -17.22
CA ILE A 393 -6.16 7.01 -17.31
C ILE A 393 -5.93 6.61 -18.77
N TRP A 394 -6.98 6.62 -19.60
CA TRP A 394 -6.89 6.33 -21.04
C TRP A 394 -5.94 7.26 -21.76
N ASN A 395 -5.99 8.55 -21.47
CA ASN A 395 -5.12 9.57 -22.08
C ASN A 395 -3.67 9.42 -21.61
N GLY A 396 -3.46 9.02 -20.35
CA GLY A 396 -2.13 8.88 -19.75
C GLY A 396 -1.53 10.24 -19.34
N LEU A 397 -0.21 10.22 -19.11
CA LEU A 397 0.56 11.42 -18.75
C LEU A 397 0.90 12.26 -20.01
N GLY A 398 1.64 13.36 -19.83
CA GLY A 398 1.87 14.38 -20.86
C GLY A 398 2.38 13.89 -22.23
N ASN A 399 3.15 12.80 -22.27
CA ASN A 399 3.59 12.16 -23.52
C ASN A 399 2.79 10.87 -23.82
N GLY A 400 1.65 10.67 -23.17
CA GLY A 400 0.83 9.48 -23.32
C GLY A 400 1.35 8.25 -22.58
N GLU A 401 2.27 8.43 -21.61
CA GLU A 401 2.76 7.32 -20.78
C GLU A 401 1.66 6.79 -19.88
N THR A 402 1.72 5.48 -19.59
CA THR A 402 0.82 4.87 -18.61
C THR A 402 1.15 5.39 -17.21
N PRO A 403 0.18 5.99 -16.47
CA PRO A 403 0.41 6.42 -15.09
C PRO A 403 0.67 5.21 -14.21
N ILE A 404 1.70 5.29 -13.36
CA ILE A 404 2.00 4.24 -12.37
C ILE A 404 1.05 4.37 -11.18
N PHE A 405 0.78 5.58 -10.76
CA PHE A 405 -0.11 5.93 -9.67
C PHE A 405 -1.25 6.85 -10.12
N PRO A 406 -2.39 6.81 -9.43
CA PRO A 406 -2.77 5.83 -8.42
C PRO A 406 -3.01 4.44 -9.04
N ILE A 407 -2.81 3.36 -8.27
CA ILE A 407 -3.31 2.04 -8.66
C ILE A 407 -4.83 2.16 -8.76
N SER A 408 -5.32 2.06 -9.96
CA SER A 408 -6.74 2.22 -10.27
C SER A 408 -7.46 0.89 -10.12
N VAL A 409 -8.57 0.88 -9.37
CA VAL A 409 -9.34 -0.31 -9.02
C VAL A 409 -10.81 -0.09 -9.33
N PHE A 410 -11.34 -0.84 -10.29
CA PHE A 410 -12.75 -0.83 -10.66
C PHE A 410 -13.50 -1.92 -9.88
N GLN A 411 -14.52 -1.53 -9.12
CA GLN A 411 -15.35 -2.43 -8.33
C GLN A 411 -16.49 -2.97 -9.18
N ILE A 412 -16.58 -4.30 -9.33
CA ILE A 412 -17.62 -4.99 -10.12
C ILE A 412 -18.71 -5.49 -9.17
N LYS A 413 -19.98 -5.17 -9.50
CA LYS A 413 -21.16 -5.62 -8.75
C LYS A 413 -22.34 -5.87 -9.68
N ALA A 414 -22.90 -7.06 -9.62
CA ALA A 414 -24.17 -7.39 -10.31
C ALA A 414 -25.31 -6.51 -9.77
N GLY A 415 -26.11 -5.98 -10.68
CA GLY A 415 -27.14 -4.98 -10.37
C GLY A 415 -26.64 -3.54 -10.37
N VAL A 416 -25.34 -3.31 -10.48
CA VAL A 416 -24.72 -1.98 -10.57
C VAL A 416 -24.03 -1.79 -11.92
N ASN A 417 -23.11 -2.68 -12.30
CA ASN A 417 -22.30 -2.49 -13.51
C ASN A 417 -21.94 -3.79 -14.27
N TYR A 418 -22.31 -4.97 -13.78
CA TYR A 418 -21.88 -6.23 -14.39
C TYR A 418 -22.79 -6.73 -15.49
N ASN A 419 -24.12 -6.64 -15.33
CA ASN A 419 -25.11 -7.11 -16.30
C ASN A 419 -25.44 -6.04 -17.32
N GLN A 420 -25.83 -6.44 -18.53
CA GLN A 420 -26.11 -5.51 -19.63
C GLN A 420 -27.18 -4.45 -19.32
N LYS A 421 -28.09 -4.72 -18.37
CA LYS A 421 -29.15 -3.78 -17.95
C LYS A 421 -28.78 -2.97 -16.73
N ASP A 422 -27.60 -3.17 -16.15
CA ASP A 422 -27.15 -2.47 -14.97
C ASP A 422 -26.84 -1.00 -15.30
N PRO A 423 -27.10 -0.05 -14.42
CA PRO A 423 -26.98 1.39 -14.70
C PRO A 423 -25.57 1.85 -15.10
N ASN A 424 -24.52 1.18 -14.61
CA ASN A 424 -23.12 1.50 -14.91
C ASN A 424 -22.46 0.47 -15.86
N TYR A 425 -23.25 -0.30 -16.63
CA TYR A 425 -22.71 -1.33 -17.53
C TYR A 425 -21.76 -0.76 -18.59
N ASP A 426 -22.10 0.38 -19.16
CA ASP A 426 -21.27 1.12 -20.11
C ASP A 426 -19.90 1.50 -19.52
N LEU A 427 -19.87 1.86 -18.24
CA LEU A 427 -18.64 2.20 -17.52
C LEU A 427 -17.78 0.96 -17.24
N PHE A 428 -18.39 -0.20 -17.00
CA PHE A 428 -17.66 -1.47 -16.92
C PHE A 428 -17.01 -1.84 -18.26
N GLN A 429 -17.74 -1.68 -19.38
CA GLN A 429 -17.16 -1.90 -20.70
C GLN A 429 -15.99 -0.94 -20.95
N ARG A 430 -16.17 0.34 -20.60
CA ARG A 430 -15.09 1.32 -20.73
C ARG A 430 -13.89 0.98 -19.83
N ALA A 431 -14.10 0.49 -18.62
CA ALA A 431 -13.03 0.03 -17.75
C ALA A 431 -12.24 -1.14 -18.36
N CYS A 432 -12.91 -2.08 -19.03
CA CYS A 432 -12.24 -3.16 -19.76
C CYS A 432 -11.39 -2.63 -20.93
N GLU A 433 -11.88 -1.66 -21.69
CA GLU A 433 -11.12 -1.01 -22.78
C GLU A 433 -9.86 -0.30 -22.23
N VAL A 434 -10.03 0.48 -21.17
CA VAL A 434 -8.94 1.21 -20.53
C VAL A 434 -7.88 0.25 -19.99
N SER A 435 -8.30 -0.82 -19.29
CA SER A 435 -7.40 -1.82 -18.75
C SER A 435 -6.67 -2.59 -19.87
N ALA A 436 -7.32 -2.90 -20.96
CA ALA A 436 -6.69 -3.50 -22.14
C ALA A 436 -5.57 -2.64 -22.74
N LYS A 437 -5.68 -1.31 -22.65
CA LYS A 437 -4.66 -0.37 -23.14
C LYS A 437 -3.58 -0.06 -22.12
N ARG A 438 -3.97 0.10 -20.83
CA ARG A 438 -3.15 0.73 -19.81
C ARG A 438 -2.72 -0.18 -18.66
N LEU A 439 -3.14 -1.46 -18.64
CA LEU A 439 -2.98 -2.40 -17.52
C LEU A 439 -3.81 -2.02 -16.27
N PHE A 440 -4.44 -0.88 -16.25
CA PHE A 440 -5.36 -0.38 -15.24
C PHE A 440 -6.68 0.06 -15.87
N PRO A 441 -7.82 -0.05 -15.16
CA PRO A 441 -7.95 -0.49 -13.76
C PRO A 441 -7.76 -2.00 -13.58
N ASN A 442 -7.39 -2.40 -12.34
CA ASN A 442 -7.62 -3.74 -11.84
C ASN A 442 -9.09 -3.89 -11.45
N PHE A 443 -9.55 -5.12 -11.17
CA PHE A 443 -10.94 -5.39 -10.87
C PHE A 443 -11.11 -6.03 -9.49
N VAL A 444 -12.00 -5.46 -8.66
CA VAL A 444 -12.46 -6.07 -7.41
C VAL A 444 -13.86 -6.62 -7.62
N ASN A 445 -14.07 -7.87 -7.28
CA ASN A 445 -15.35 -8.57 -7.35
C ASN A 445 -16.09 -8.44 -6.02
N ILE A 446 -17.13 -7.60 -5.99
CA ILE A 446 -17.98 -7.44 -4.81
C ILE A 446 -18.93 -8.63 -4.67
N ASP A 447 -19.27 -9.34 -5.75
CA ASP A 447 -20.18 -10.48 -5.74
C ASP A 447 -19.57 -11.77 -5.19
N ALA A 448 -18.23 -11.87 -5.08
CA ALA A 448 -17.60 -13.00 -4.43
C ALA A 448 -18.18 -13.20 -3.00
N PRO A 449 -18.59 -14.40 -2.59
CA PRO A 449 -19.36 -14.63 -1.36
C PRO A 449 -18.73 -14.02 -0.09
N TYR A 450 -17.40 -14.10 0.01
CA TYR A 450 -16.64 -13.55 1.14
C TYR A 450 -16.47 -12.02 1.10
N ASN A 451 -16.85 -11.35 -0.02
CA ASN A 451 -16.96 -9.90 -0.16
C ASN A 451 -18.40 -9.44 -0.01
N LEU A 452 -19.34 -10.17 -0.66
CA LEU A 452 -20.76 -9.83 -0.72
C LEU A 452 -21.41 -9.76 0.66
N LYS A 453 -20.93 -10.56 1.60
CA LYS A 453 -21.46 -10.57 2.99
C LYS A 453 -21.36 -9.22 3.70
N TYR A 454 -20.44 -8.34 3.29
CA TYR A 454 -20.30 -6.99 3.85
C TYR A 454 -21.10 -5.94 3.12
N TYR A 455 -21.36 -6.16 1.83
CA TYR A 455 -21.92 -5.14 0.93
C TYR A 455 -23.36 -4.76 1.28
N LYS A 456 -23.60 -3.45 1.40
CA LYS A 456 -24.93 -2.84 1.56
C LYS A 456 -25.11 -1.81 0.44
N PRO A 457 -26.20 -1.90 -0.34
CA PRO A 457 -26.47 -0.93 -1.41
C PRO A 457 -26.49 0.51 -0.90
N GLY A 458 -25.80 1.41 -1.59
CA GLY A 458 -25.74 2.82 -1.23
C GLY A 458 -24.79 3.19 -0.08
N ASP A 459 -24.15 2.21 0.57
CA ASP A 459 -23.14 2.43 1.61
C ASP A 459 -21.74 2.15 1.06
N PRO A 460 -20.96 3.18 0.68
CA PRO A 460 -19.64 3.00 0.11
C PRO A 460 -18.63 2.33 1.07
N ASN A 461 -18.80 2.49 2.39
CA ASN A 461 -17.94 1.90 3.40
C ASN A 461 -18.11 0.38 3.51
N SER A 462 -19.25 -0.15 3.09
CA SER A 462 -19.56 -1.57 3.09
C SER A 462 -18.92 -2.33 1.92
N ALA A 463 -18.47 -1.64 0.90
CA ALA A 463 -17.82 -2.24 -0.26
C ALA A 463 -16.33 -2.52 0.00
N VAL A 464 -15.89 -3.70 -0.41
CA VAL A 464 -14.46 -4.05 -0.33
C VAL A 464 -13.65 -3.13 -1.24
N ALA A 465 -12.63 -2.52 -0.68
CA ALA A 465 -11.66 -1.69 -1.38
C ALA A 465 -10.25 -2.20 -1.13
N THR A 466 -9.35 -1.98 -2.09
CA THR A 466 -7.93 -2.34 -1.95
C THR A 466 -7.08 -1.10 -1.78
N MET A 467 -6.00 -1.22 -0.99
CA MET A 467 -4.98 -0.20 -0.84
C MET A 467 -3.61 -0.78 -1.17
N GLY A 468 -2.73 0.06 -1.70
CA GLY A 468 -1.47 -0.41 -2.24
C GLY A 468 -1.68 -1.45 -3.34
N CYS A 469 -0.89 -2.54 -3.32
CA CYS A 469 -0.95 -3.55 -4.37
C CYS A 469 -2.16 -4.48 -4.26
N ARG A 470 -2.52 -4.92 -3.02
CA ARG A 470 -3.56 -5.94 -2.80
C ARG A 470 -4.12 -5.99 -1.38
N THR A 471 -3.69 -5.11 -0.47
CA THR A 471 -4.13 -5.12 0.92
C THR A 471 -5.60 -4.71 1.04
N ARG A 472 -6.35 -5.42 1.86
CA ARG A 472 -7.76 -5.13 2.16
C ARG A 472 -8.03 -5.26 3.67
N VAL A 473 -8.96 -4.46 4.16
CA VAL A 473 -9.45 -4.55 5.53
C VAL A 473 -10.96 -4.47 5.52
N MET A 474 -11.64 -5.44 6.11
CA MET A 474 -13.09 -5.48 6.26
C MET A 474 -13.49 -5.94 7.65
N SER A 475 -13.16 -7.18 8.03
CA SER A 475 -13.48 -7.71 9.35
C SER A 475 -12.92 -6.83 10.45
N ASN A 476 -13.72 -6.58 11.49
CA ASN A 476 -13.34 -5.78 12.63
C ASN A 476 -14.02 -6.29 13.90
N VAL A 477 -13.28 -7.02 14.73
CA VAL A 477 -13.80 -7.53 16.02
C VAL A 477 -13.99 -6.43 17.07
N ASN A 478 -13.49 -5.23 16.79
CA ASN A 478 -13.52 -4.09 17.71
C ASN A 478 -14.44 -2.95 17.27
N GLY A 479 -15.20 -3.11 16.16
CA GLY A 479 -16.04 -2.06 15.63
C GLY A 479 -16.74 -2.46 14.33
N PRO A 480 -17.25 -1.50 13.55
CA PRO A 480 -17.94 -1.77 12.30
C PRO A 480 -17.00 -2.43 11.26
N GLU A 481 -17.58 -3.32 10.45
CA GLU A 481 -16.89 -4.00 9.36
C GLU A 481 -16.97 -3.13 8.09
N GLU A 482 -16.06 -2.17 8.00
CA GLU A 482 -16.02 -1.14 6.96
C GLU A 482 -14.63 -1.05 6.33
N SER A 483 -14.56 -0.54 5.10
CA SER A 483 -13.31 -0.35 4.36
C SER A 483 -12.65 1.01 4.64
N GLY A 484 -13.44 2.08 4.80
CA GLY A 484 -12.95 3.44 5.03
C GLY A 484 -12.38 3.68 6.43
N SER A 485 -11.48 4.65 6.56
CA SER A 485 -10.87 5.08 7.83
C SER A 485 -10.14 3.98 8.60
N ARG A 486 -9.66 2.95 7.92
CA ARG A 486 -8.96 1.79 8.50
C ARG A 486 -7.79 1.36 7.63
N GLY A 487 -6.90 0.57 8.21
CA GLY A 487 -5.73 0.11 7.47
C GLY A 487 -5.06 -1.12 8.08
N ASN A 488 -3.93 -1.50 7.49
CA ASN A 488 -3.08 -2.56 8.00
C ASN A 488 -1.99 -1.97 8.91
N PHE A 489 -1.86 -2.54 10.10
CA PHE A 489 -0.84 -2.15 11.05
C PHE A 489 0.55 -2.55 10.58
N ALA A 490 0.73 -3.84 10.31
CA ALA A 490 2.00 -4.44 9.90
C ALA A 490 1.78 -5.87 9.41
N PHE A 491 2.77 -6.41 8.71
CA PHE A 491 2.76 -7.81 8.29
C PHE A 491 4.15 -8.43 8.23
N THR A 492 4.18 -9.75 8.30
CA THR A 492 5.36 -10.60 8.10
C THR A 492 5.05 -11.62 7.01
N THR A 493 6.10 -12.23 6.44
CA THR A 493 5.94 -13.26 5.40
C THR A 493 6.74 -14.51 5.72
N LEU A 494 6.11 -15.68 5.64
CA LEU A 494 6.74 -16.99 5.78
C LEU A 494 7.40 -17.43 4.48
N ASN A 495 8.61 -17.98 4.57
CA ASN A 495 9.31 -18.64 3.46
C ASN A 495 8.91 -20.11 3.41
N LEU A 496 7.81 -20.43 2.70
CA LEU A 496 7.30 -21.81 2.66
C LEU A 496 8.29 -22.82 2.06
N PRO A 497 9.02 -22.52 0.97
CA PRO A 497 10.04 -23.43 0.44
C PRO A 497 11.17 -23.74 1.41
N MET A 498 11.65 -22.74 2.17
CA MET A 498 12.66 -22.92 3.21
C MET A 498 12.19 -23.93 4.26
N ILE A 499 10.95 -23.75 4.73
CA ILE A 499 10.30 -24.62 5.73
C ILE A 499 10.12 -26.04 5.16
N ALA A 500 9.69 -26.17 3.89
CA ALA A 500 9.47 -27.47 3.24
C ALA A 500 10.78 -28.26 3.06
N LEU A 501 11.83 -27.61 2.58
CA LEU A 501 13.14 -28.24 2.39
C LEU A 501 13.75 -28.69 3.73
N GLU A 502 13.62 -27.88 4.76
CA GLU A 502 14.09 -28.23 6.10
C GLU A 502 13.29 -29.39 6.71
N ALA A 503 11.97 -29.38 6.53
CA ALA A 503 11.11 -30.48 6.98
C ALA A 503 11.52 -31.81 6.33
N LYS A 504 11.79 -31.80 5.03
CA LYS A 504 12.26 -32.96 4.28
C LYS A 504 13.63 -33.43 4.76
N ARG A 505 14.53 -32.49 5.11
CA ARG A 505 15.86 -32.80 5.66
C ARG A 505 15.78 -33.43 7.06
N LEU A 506 14.89 -32.91 7.93
CA LEU A 506 14.77 -33.34 9.33
C LEU A 506 13.94 -34.62 9.52
N ALA A 507 12.94 -34.83 8.67
CA ALA A 507 12.03 -35.97 8.75
C ALA A 507 11.69 -36.51 7.35
N PRO A 508 12.63 -37.18 6.67
CA PRO A 508 12.41 -37.72 5.32
C PRO A 508 11.21 -38.68 5.22
N GLU A 509 10.92 -39.40 6.28
CA GLU A 509 9.83 -40.40 6.36
C GLU A 509 8.44 -39.74 6.45
N ASN A 510 8.36 -38.53 7.04
CA ASN A 510 7.10 -37.80 7.21
C ASN A 510 7.31 -36.30 7.11
N PRO A 511 7.70 -35.78 5.92
CA PRO A 511 8.05 -34.39 5.73
C PRO A 511 6.85 -33.44 5.91
N ILE A 512 5.63 -33.88 5.56
CA ILE A 512 4.41 -33.04 5.66
C ILE A 512 4.09 -32.73 7.14
N LYS A 513 4.13 -33.72 8.03
CA LYS A 513 3.93 -33.49 9.47
C LYS A 513 4.97 -32.53 10.01
N LYS A 514 6.24 -32.75 9.67
CA LYS A 514 7.34 -31.88 10.10
C LYS A 514 7.24 -30.47 9.54
N PHE A 515 6.71 -30.32 8.34
CA PHE A 515 6.43 -29.02 7.72
C PHE A 515 5.44 -28.22 8.56
N TYR A 516 4.31 -28.79 8.98
CA TYR A 516 3.34 -28.10 9.83
C TYR A 516 3.93 -27.72 11.20
N GLU A 517 4.71 -28.59 11.84
CA GLU A 517 5.40 -28.26 13.10
C GLU A 517 6.33 -27.04 12.96
N LEU A 518 7.07 -26.94 11.86
CA LEU A 518 7.95 -25.81 11.57
C LEU A 518 7.16 -24.56 11.17
N MET A 519 6.12 -24.72 10.37
CA MET A 519 5.22 -23.63 9.97
C MET A 519 4.57 -22.99 11.18
N ASP A 520 4.05 -23.78 12.12
CA ASP A 520 3.50 -23.32 13.40
C ASP A 520 4.53 -22.52 14.20
N LYS A 521 5.76 -23.05 14.33
CA LYS A 521 6.85 -22.36 15.01
C LYS A 521 7.08 -20.94 14.44
N TYR A 522 7.24 -20.82 13.12
CA TYR A 522 7.56 -19.54 12.50
C TYR A 522 6.35 -18.59 12.44
N THR A 523 5.13 -19.13 12.38
CA THR A 523 3.90 -18.36 12.51
C THR A 523 3.77 -17.77 13.92
N LEU A 524 4.09 -18.52 14.97
CA LEU A 524 4.11 -18.03 16.36
C LEU A 524 5.19 -16.97 16.57
N LEU A 525 6.40 -17.14 16.03
CA LEU A 525 7.44 -16.10 16.08
C LEU A 525 7.00 -14.81 15.38
N SER A 526 6.33 -14.93 14.24
CA SER A 526 5.75 -13.79 13.51
C SER A 526 4.69 -13.07 14.34
N ARG A 527 3.77 -13.81 14.97
CA ARG A 527 2.77 -13.27 15.89
C ARG A 527 3.41 -12.52 17.04
N ASP A 528 4.37 -13.12 17.71
CA ASP A 528 5.01 -12.55 18.90
C ASP A 528 5.75 -11.24 18.57
N TYR A 529 6.43 -11.17 17.42
CA TYR A 529 7.01 -9.93 16.92
C TYR A 529 5.95 -8.85 16.64
N LEU A 530 4.88 -9.19 15.91
CA LEU A 530 3.84 -8.24 15.55
C LEU A 530 3.11 -7.68 16.78
N LYS A 531 2.92 -8.50 17.81
CA LYS A 531 2.40 -8.05 19.12
C LYS A 531 3.36 -7.11 19.83
N LEU A 532 4.64 -7.43 19.85
CA LEU A 532 5.66 -6.57 20.47
C LEU A 532 5.69 -5.19 19.79
N ARG A 533 5.66 -5.17 18.45
CA ARG A 533 5.55 -3.94 17.65
C ARG A 533 4.27 -3.16 17.97
N TYR A 534 3.14 -3.86 18.07
CA TYR A 534 1.84 -3.26 18.39
C TYR A 534 1.89 -2.53 19.75
N GLU A 535 2.44 -3.16 20.78
CA GLU A 535 2.55 -2.57 22.11
C GLU A 535 3.41 -1.30 22.16
N VAL A 536 4.42 -1.19 21.30
CA VAL A 536 5.24 0.02 21.19
C VAL A 536 4.47 1.14 20.50
N ILE A 537 3.81 0.85 19.39
CA ILE A 537 3.06 1.86 18.63
C ILE A 537 1.81 2.31 19.40
N ALA A 538 1.14 1.41 20.10
CA ALA A 538 -0.06 1.72 20.88
C ALA A 538 0.19 2.75 22.01
N LYS A 539 1.43 2.88 22.46
CA LYS A 539 1.86 3.89 23.46
C LYS A 539 2.23 5.24 22.86
N LYS A 540 2.22 5.37 21.53
CA LYS A 540 2.42 6.66 20.90
C LYS A 540 1.16 7.51 21.06
N HIS A 541 1.34 8.82 20.90
CA HIS A 541 0.28 9.81 21.06
C HIS A 541 -0.24 10.30 19.71
N VAL A 542 -1.42 10.89 19.71
CA VAL A 542 -2.03 11.49 18.51
C VAL A 542 -1.08 12.50 17.85
N TYR A 543 -0.31 13.29 18.61
CA TYR A 543 0.65 14.24 18.04
C TYR A 543 1.79 13.59 17.23
N ASN A 544 2.01 12.27 17.36
CA ASN A 544 2.96 11.54 16.51
C ASN A 544 2.38 11.24 15.13
N PHE A 545 1.05 11.38 14.96
CA PHE A 545 0.29 11.14 13.75
C PHE A 545 -0.68 12.31 13.51
N PRO A 546 -0.14 13.53 13.26
CA PRO A 546 -0.95 14.76 13.29
C PRO A 546 -2.04 14.81 12.21
N PHE A 547 -1.85 14.13 11.09
CA PHE A 547 -2.86 14.03 10.05
C PHE A 547 -3.72 12.78 10.20
N LEU A 548 -3.12 11.60 10.25
CA LEU A 548 -3.82 10.32 10.30
C LEU A 548 -4.78 10.22 11.50
N MET A 549 -4.29 10.57 12.69
CA MET A 549 -5.06 10.53 13.92
C MET A 549 -5.62 11.92 14.27
N GLY A 550 -4.85 12.99 14.11
CA GLY A 550 -5.22 14.34 14.51
C GLY A 550 -6.29 15.01 13.64
N GLN A 551 -6.53 14.52 12.41
CA GLN A 551 -7.61 15.01 11.54
C GLN A 551 -8.77 14.01 11.38
N GLY A 552 -8.87 12.99 12.24
CA GLY A 552 -9.96 12.03 12.20
C GLY A 552 -9.99 11.12 10.97
N VAL A 553 -8.84 10.95 10.29
CA VAL A 553 -8.73 10.04 9.12
C VAL A 553 -8.88 8.59 9.57
N TRP A 554 -8.28 8.25 10.72
CA TRP A 554 -8.40 6.91 11.30
C TRP A 554 -9.70 6.78 12.09
N MET A 555 -10.31 5.59 12.05
CA MET A 555 -11.58 5.28 12.74
C MET A 555 -11.50 5.62 14.24
N ASP A 556 -12.48 6.37 14.72
CA ASP A 556 -12.61 6.82 16.11
C ASP A 556 -11.54 7.80 16.63
N SER A 557 -10.54 8.16 15.79
CA SER A 557 -9.46 9.05 16.24
C SER A 557 -9.92 10.48 16.55
N GLU A 558 -11.05 10.92 15.99
CA GLU A 558 -11.69 12.20 16.35
C GLU A 558 -12.16 12.27 17.81
N LYS A 559 -12.23 11.13 18.51
CA LYS A 559 -12.58 11.05 19.94
C LYS A 559 -11.37 11.31 20.86
N LEU A 560 -10.16 11.36 20.31
CA LEU A 560 -8.91 11.53 21.06
C LEU A 560 -8.41 12.97 21.03
N ASN A 561 -7.71 13.36 22.10
CA ASN A 561 -6.94 14.60 22.14
C ASN A 561 -5.49 14.37 21.69
N MET A 562 -4.76 15.44 21.38
CA MET A 562 -3.38 15.36 20.84
C MET A 562 -2.41 14.61 21.77
N ASN A 563 -2.63 14.63 23.08
CA ASN A 563 -1.77 13.97 24.07
C ASN A 563 -2.25 12.58 24.49
N ASP A 564 -3.35 12.10 23.95
CA ASP A 564 -3.88 10.76 24.27
C ASP A 564 -3.06 9.68 23.54
N GLU A 565 -2.88 8.51 24.18
CA GLU A 565 -2.33 7.32 23.50
C GLU A 565 -3.28 6.82 22.45
N ILE A 566 -2.76 6.32 21.32
CA ILE A 566 -3.56 5.83 20.21
C ILE A 566 -4.09 4.39 20.39
N ARG A 567 -3.83 3.75 21.53
CA ARG A 567 -4.20 2.35 21.82
C ARG A 567 -5.65 2.04 21.51
N GLU A 568 -6.57 2.92 21.96
CA GLU A 568 -8.01 2.69 21.84
C GLU A 568 -8.53 2.73 20.39
N VAL A 569 -7.81 3.37 19.49
CA VAL A 569 -8.18 3.46 18.08
C VAL A 569 -7.33 2.53 17.21
N LEU A 570 -6.12 2.21 17.64
CA LEU A 570 -5.24 1.28 16.92
C LEU A 570 -5.83 -0.14 16.83
N LYS A 571 -6.72 -0.52 17.75
CA LYS A 571 -7.44 -1.82 17.75
C LYS A 571 -8.24 -2.09 16.46
N HIS A 572 -8.58 -1.06 15.69
CA HIS A 572 -9.26 -1.19 14.41
C HIS A 572 -8.34 -1.60 13.25
N ALA A 573 -7.03 -1.55 13.44
CA ALA A 573 -6.05 -2.00 12.45
C ALA A 573 -6.10 -3.51 12.23
N SER A 574 -5.83 -3.96 10.99
CA SER A 574 -5.54 -5.37 10.72
C SER A 574 -4.06 -5.68 10.93
N ILE A 575 -3.76 -6.90 11.37
CA ILE A 575 -2.41 -7.43 11.54
C ILE A 575 -2.31 -8.70 10.70
N SER A 576 -1.27 -8.81 9.86
CA SER A 576 -1.27 -9.88 8.87
C SER A 576 -0.02 -10.76 8.94
N ILE A 577 -0.23 -12.06 8.72
CA ILE A 577 0.84 -13.03 8.48
C ILE A 577 0.65 -13.58 7.07
N GLY A 578 1.64 -13.41 6.24
CA GLY A 578 1.60 -13.82 4.86
C GLY A 578 2.58 -14.94 4.52
N PHE A 579 2.60 -15.33 3.27
CA PHE A 579 3.44 -16.40 2.75
C PHE A 579 3.90 -16.13 1.31
N CYS A 580 5.04 -16.77 0.96
CA CYS A 580 5.61 -16.74 -0.38
C CYS A 580 6.09 -18.13 -0.79
N GLY A 581 6.04 -18.46 -2.08
CA GLY A 581 6.63 -19.66 -2.64
C GLY A 581 5.77 -20.93 -2.43
N LEU A 582 4.45 -20.84 -2.45
CA LEU A 582 3.60 -22.02 -2.30
C LEU A 582 3.89 -23.09 -3.37
N ALA A 583 4.10 -22.66 -4.62
CA ALA A 583 4.39 -23.57 -5.72
C ALA A 583 5.68 -24.38 -5.45
N GLU A 584 6.76 -23.72 -5.09
CA GLU A 584 8.05 -24.33 -4.79
C GLU A 584 7.98 -25.18 -3.50
N CYS A 585 7.20 -24.75 -2.52
CA CYS A 585 6.93 -25.56 -1.31
C CYS A 585 6.27 -26.89 -1.68
N LEU A 586 5.25 -26.88 -2.52
CA LEU A 586 4.56 -28.09 -2.98
C LEU A 586 5.49 -28.99 -3.79
N VAL A 587 6.32 -28.44 -4.67
CA VAL A 587 7.35 -29.23 -5.39
C VAL A 587 8.32 -29.88 -4.40
N ALA A 588 8.77 -29.17 -3.37
CA ALA A 588 9.66 -29.72 -2.36
C ALA A 588 9.02 -30.89 -1.60
N LEU A 589 7.73 -30.80 -1.26
CA LEU A 589 7.02 -31.80 -0.46
C LEU A 589 6.52 -33.01 -1.29
N THR A 590 6.02 -32.75 -2.51
CA THR A 590 5.29 -33.75 -3.31
C THR A 590 5.90 -34.04 -4.68
N GLY A 591 6.87 -33.24 -5.13
CA GLY A 591 7.46 -33.33 -6.47
C GLY A 591 6.70 -32.57 -7.57
N SER A 592 5.52 -31.96 -7.27
CA SER A 592 4.71 -31.22 -8.23
C SER A 592 4.06 -30.00 -7.58
N HIS A 593 3.84 -28.93 -8.34
CA HIS A 593 3.08 -27.79 -7.86
C HIS A 593 1.59 -27.88 -8.22
N HIS A 594 0.77 -27.04 -7.58
CA HIS A 594 -0.70 -27.03 -7.68
C HIS A 594 -1.27 -26.76 -9.08
N GLY A 595 -0.50 -26.18 -10.00
CA GLY A 595 -0.91 -26.04 -11.40
C GLY A 595 -0.79 -27.32 -12.24
N VAL A 596 -0.18 -28.40 -11.70
CA VAL A 596 0.09 -29.66 -12.40
C VAL A 596 -0.69 -30.82 -11.78
N SER A 597 -0.79 -30.88 -10.45
CA SER A 597 -1.34 -32.00 -9.70
C SER A 597 -2.50 -31.58 -8.80
N GLU A 598 -3.61 -32.33 -8.86
CA GLU A 598 -4.77 -32.14 -7.99
C GLU A 598 -4.44 -32.43 -6.51
N ASP A 599 -3.57 -33.41 -6.25
CA ASP A 599 -3.11 -33.69 -4.88
C ASP A 599 -2.26 -32.55 -4.33
N ALA A 600 -1.40 -31.96 -5.16
CA ALA A 600 -0.64 -30.77 -4.78
C ALA A 600 -1.58 -29.55 -4.59
N GLN A 601 -2.63 -29.41 -5.40
CA GLN A 601 -3.65 -28.37 -5.21
C GLN A 601 -4.37 -28.54 -3.87
N ARG A 602 -4.79 -29.76 -3.53
CA ARG A 602 -5.44 -30.05 -2.25
C ARG A 602 -4.52 -29.70 -1.07
N LEU A 603 -3.25 -30.18 -1.09
CA LEU A 603 -2.28 -29.84 -0.07
C LEU A 603 -2.00 -28.34 0.01
N GLY A 604 -1.95 -27.64 -1.12
CA GLY A 604 -1.78 -26.18 -1.16
C GLY A 604 -2.92 -25.45 -0.45
N LEU A 605 -4.16 -25.86 -0.69
CA LEU A 605 -5.33 -25.32 0.01
C LEU A 605 -5.31 -25.64 1.50
N GLU A 606 -4.88 -26.84 1.90
CA GLU A 606 -4.72 -27.23 3.30
C GLU A 606 -3.64 -26.38 4.00
N ILE A 607 -2.50 -26.11 3.36
CA ILE A 607 -1.43 -25.27 3.91
C ILE A 607 -1.90 -23.83 4.14
N VAL A 608 -2.53 -23.22 3.13
CA VAL A 608 -3.03 -21.85 3.26
C VAL A 608 -4.22 -21.79 4.22
N GLY A 609 -5.08 -22.81 4.21
CA GLY A 609 -6.18 -22.98 5.16
C GLY A 609 -5.67 -23.04 6.60
N HIS A 610 -4.62 -23.82 6.86
CA HIS A 610 -4.00 -23.92 8.17
C HIS A 610 -3.48 -22.56 8.69
N LEU A 611 -2.80 -21.77 7.84
CA LEU A 611 -2.37 -20.41 8.20
C LEU A 611 -3.58 -19.51 8.50
N ARG A 612 -4.64 -19.62 7.70
CA ARG A 612 -5.88 -18.90 7.93
C ARG A 612 -6.51 -19.28 9.27
N ASP A 613 -6.62 -20.55 9.59
CA ASP A 613 -7.17 -21.04 10.85
C ASP A 613 -6.35 -20.56 12.07
N MET A 614 -5.02 -20.51 11.94
CA MET A 614 -4.14 -19.95 12.98
C MET A 614 -4.43 -18.46 13.20
N THR A 615 -4.54 -17.67 12.13
CA THR A 615 -4.84 -16.22 12.26
C THR A 615 -6.23 -15.99 12.82
N ASP A 616 -7.23 -16.78 12.43
CA ASP A 616 -8.60 -16.71 12.98
C ASP A 616 -8.63 -17.12 14.47
N LYS A 617 -7.80 -18.09 14.88
CA LYS A 617 -7.61 -18.45 16.28
C LYS A 617 -6.99 -17.30 17.07
N PHE A 618 -5.93 -16.66 16.57
CA PHE A 618 -5.32 -15.49 17.21
C PHE A 618 -6.33 -14.34 17.36
N THR A 619 -7.17 -14.11 16.35
CA THR A 619 -8.25 -13.10 16.43
C THR A 619 -9.20 -13.38 17.60
N LYS A 620 -9.62 -14.63 17.79
CA LYS A 620 -10.54 -15.02 18.86
C LYS A 620 -9.89 -14.92 20.25
N GLU A 621 -8.63 -15.35 20.36
CA GLU A 621 -7.91 -15.40 21.64
C GLU A 621 -7.44 -14.02 22.12
N GLU A 622 -7.06 -13.15 21.18
CA GLU A 622 -6.37 -11.89 21.48
C GLU A 622 -7.23 -10.64 21.23
N HIS A 623 -8.43 -10.80 20.64
CA HIS A 623 -9.32 -9.71 20.26
C HIS A 623 -8.64 -8.63 19.38
N MET A 624 -7.76 -9.07 18.48
CA MET A 624 -7.08 -8.26 17.49
C MET A 624 -7.46 -8.75 16.08
N ASN A 625 -7.43 -7.88 15.06
CA ASN A 625 -7.85 -8.22 13.69
C ASN A 625 -6.72 -8.94 12.94
N TRP A 626 -6.39 -10.18 13.33
CA TRP A 626 -5.42 -11.01 12.62
C TRP A 626 -5.97 -11.50 11.29
N SER A 627 -5.08 -11.65 10.31
CA SER A 627 -5.49 -12.03 8.96
C SER A 627 -4.38 -12.73 8.17
N CYS A 628 -4.78 -13.61 7.24
CA CYS A 628 -3.90 -14.32 6.33
C CYS A 628 -3.68 -13.53 5.04
N PHE A 629 -2.42 -13.33 4.62
CA PHE A 629 -2.05 -12.48 3.51
C PHE A 629 -1.35 -13.23 2.36
N ALA A 630 -1.86 -13.09 1.15
CA ALA A 630 -1.12 -13.48 -0.04
C ALA A 630 -0.08 -12.37 -0.35
N THR A 631 1.09 -12.47 0.26
CA THR A 631 2.08 -11.39 0.30
C THR A 631 2.49 -10.89 -1.09
N PRO A 632 2.57 -9.56 -1.32
CA PRO A 632 3.26 -8.98 -2.47
C PRO A 632 4.78 -9.09 -2.27
N ALA A 633 5.36 -10.23 -2.65
CA ALA A 633 6.70 -10.61 -2.20
C ALA A 633 7.84 -10.09 -3.10
N GLU A 634 7.61 -9.26 -4.06
CA GLU A 634 8.56 -8.60 -4.99
C GLU A 634 10.06 -8.93 -4.76
N SER A 635 10.82 -8.02 -4.13
CA SER A 635 12.25 -8.23 -3.79
C SER A 635 12.45 -9.36 -2.77
N THR A 636 11.47 -9.60 -1.89
CA THR A 636 11.49 -10.68 -0.89
C THR A 636 11.52 -12.06 -1.55
N ALA A 637 10.82 -12.25 -2.68
CA ALA A 637 10.86 -13.49 -3.45
C ALA A 637 12.26 -13.84 -3.92
N GLY A 638 13.04 -12.84 -4.36
CA GLY A 638 14.45 -13.01 -4.71
C GLY A 638 15.35 -13.30 -3.50
N SER A 639 15.15 -12.60 -2.39
CA SER A 639 15.91 -12.83 -1.15
C SER A 639 15.67 -14.21 -0.59
N PHE A 640 14.44 -14.67 -0.57
CA PHE A 640 14.06 -16.02 -0.15
C PHE A 640 14.67 -17.11 -1.05
N ALA A 641 14.63 -16.91 -2.38
CA ALA A 641 15.27 -17.85 -3.32
C ALA A 641 16.78 -17.99 -3.05
N ARG A 642 17.49 -16.86 -2.88
CA ARG A 642 18.93 -16.86 -2.56
C ARG A 642 19.22 -17.55 -1.23
N ALA A 643 18.41 -17.32 -0.21
CA ALA A 643 18.57 -17.96 1.10
C ALA A 643 18.36 -19.47 1.03
N CYS A 644 17.31 -19.94 0.33
CA CYS A 644 17.07 -21.36 0.09
C CYS A 644 18.23 -22.01 -0.68
N LYS A 645 18.71 -21.37 -1.76
CA LYS A 645 19.83 -21.85 -2.57
C LYS A 645 21.14 -21.92 -1.77
N LYS A 646 21.38 -20.92 -0.92
CA LYS A 646 22.57 -20.91 -0.03
C LYS A 646 22.55 -22.06 0.97
N ARG A 647 21.36 -22.41 1.52
CA ARG A 647 21.24 -23.44 2.59
C ARG A 647 21.16 -24.86 2.04
N PHE A 648 20.45 -25.06 0.93
CA PHE A 648 20.13 -26.41 0.42
C PHE A 648 20.77 -26.73 -0.94
N GLY A 649 21.48 -25.77 -1.54
CA GLY A 649 22.01 -25.92 -2.91
C GLY A 649 20.93 -25.74 -3.97
N ILE A 650 21.22 -26.23 -5.18
CA ILE A 650 20.27 -26.20 -6.29
C ILE A 650 19.34 -27.42 -6.19
N VAL A 651 18.06 -27.17 -5.94
CA VAL A 651 17.01 -28.16 -5.93
C VAL A 651 16.09 -27.90 -7.12
N PRO A 652 16.00 -28.83 -8.11
CA PRO A 652 15.20 -28.64 -9.30
C PRO A 652 13.75 -28.29 -9.01
N GLY A 653 13.21 -27.27 -9.65
CA GLY A 653 11.85 -26.76 -9.47
C GLY A 653 11.61 -26.00 -8.18
N VAL A 654 12.63 -25.83 -7.30
CA VAL A 654 12.53 -25.12 -6.02
C VAL A 654 13.52 -23.98 -5.92
N THR A 655 14.82 -24.24 -6.10
CA THR A 655 15.91 -23.24 -5.93
C THR A 655 16.74 -22.99 -7.19
N ASP A 656 16.31 -23.53 -8.30
CA ASP A 656 17.00 -23.43 -9.61
C ASP A 656 16.76 -22.08 -10.32
N ARG A 657 15.94 -21.20 -9.73
CA ARG A 657 15.68 -19.84 -10.21
C ARG A 657 16.12 -18.79 -9.19
N ASP A 658 16.22 -17.55 -9.63
CA ASP A 658 16.66 -16.42 -8.79
C ASP A 658 15.48 -15.77 -8.02
N TYR A 659 14.28 -16.29 -8.18
CA TYR A 659 13.07 -15.84 -7.48
C TYR A 659 12.15 -17.03 -7.16
N LEU A 660 11.33 -16.89 -6.10
CA LEU A 660 10.21 -17.78 -5.80
C LEU A 660 8.93 -17.24 -6.43
N THR A 661 7.99 -18.13 -6.69
CA THR A 661 6.65 -17.75 -7.14
C THR A 661 5.94 -16.98 -6.03
N ASN A 662 5.33 -15.85 -6.38
CA ASN A 662 4.67 -14.97 -5.45
C ASN A 662 3.41 -15.65 -4.87
N SER A 663 3.22 -15.60 -3.55
CA SER A 663 2.07 -16.13 -2.81
C SER A 663 1.59 -17.51 -3.29
N PHE A 664 0.33 -17.62 -3.74
CA PHE A 664 -0.32 -18.86 -4.23
C PHE A 664 -0.36 -18.96 -5.77
N HIS A 665 0.35 -18.10 -6.50
CA HIS A 665 0.27 -18.11 -7.96
C HIS A 665 0.79 -19.42 -8.57
N VAL A 666 0.19 -19.82 -9.69
CA VAL A 666 0.82 -20.79 -10.57
C VAL A 666 2.04 -20.13 -11.21
N PRO A 667 3.20 -20.80 -11.22
CA PRO A 667 4.43 -20.22 -11.76
C PRO A 667 4.25 -19.71 -13.20
N VAL A 668 4.72 -18.50 -13.47
CA VAL A 668 4.56 -17.84 -14.79
C VAL A 668 5.25 -18.59 -15.93
N TYR A 669 6.27 -19.39 -15.63
CA TYR A 669 6.97 -20.22 -16.59
C TYR A 669 6.19 -21.50 -16.95
N HIS A 670 5.18 -21.87 -16.16
CA HIS A 670 4.37 -23.06 -16.43
C HIS A 670 3.31 -22.76 -17.49
N PRO A 671 3.31 -23.50 -18.64
CA PRO A 671 2.33 -23.29 -19.68
C PRO A 671 0.96 -23.80 -19.22
N ILE A 672 0.06 -22.89 -18.87
CA ILE A 672 -1.29 -23.19 -18.43
C ILE A 672 -2.30 -22.32 -19.20
N LYS A 673 -3.44 -22.90 -19.58
CA LYS A 673 -4.53 -22.11 -20.17
C LYS A 673 -5.12 -21.15 -19.13
N ALA A 674 -5.44 -19.92 -19.53
CA ALA A 674 -6.00 -18.89 -18.65
C ALA A 674 -7.13 -19.40 -17.74
N ILE A 675 -8.13 -20.09 -18.33
CA ILE A 675 -9.28 -20.66 -17.58
C ILE A 675 -8.85 -21.72 -16.55
N ASN A 676 -7.82 -22.51 -16.85
CA ASN A 676 -7.30 -23.49 -15.89
C ASN A 676 -6.55 -22.80 -14.76
N LYS A 677 -5.77 -21.74 -15.04
CA LYS A 677 -5.13 -20.93 -14.01
C LYS A 677 -6.16 -20.28 -13.09
N VAL A 678 -7.26 -19.74 -13.66
CA VAL A 678 -8.38 -19.19 -12.90
C VAL A 678 -8.94 -20.24 -11.93
N LYS A 679 -9.23 -21.46 -12.39
CA LYS A 679 -9.76 -22.55 -11.56
C LYS A 679 -8.82 -22.96 -10.43
N VAL A 680 -7.51 -22.95 -10.67
CA VAL A 680 -6.49 -23.31 -9.67
C VAL A 680 -6.33 -22.21 -8.61
N GLU A 681 -6.29 -20.94 -9.01
CA GLU A 681 -5.99 -19.83 -8.10
C GLU A 681 -7.22 -19.30 -7.34
N ALA A 682 -8.44 -19.38 -7.93
CA ALA A 682 -9.65 -18.81 -7.34
C ALA A 682 -9.95 -19.28 -5.89
N PRO A 683 -9.81 -20.57 -5.52
CA PRO A 683 -10.12 -21.02 -4.16
C PRO A 683 -9.25 -20.38 -3.07
N TYR A 684 -8.02 -19.96 -3.38
CA TYR A 684 -7.12 -19.31 -2.40
C TYR A 684 -7.58 -17.92 -2.01
N HIS A 685 -8.37 -17.23 -2.85
CA HIS A 685 -8.85 -15.88 -2.57
C HIS A 685 -9.69 -15.80 -1.31
N ALA A 686 -10.56 -16.78 -1.08
CA ALA A 686 -11.39 -16.86 0.12
C ALA A 686 -10.56 -17.06 1.40
N LEU A 687 -9.41 -17.73 1.31
CA LEU A 687 -8.53 -18.01 2.43
C LEU A 687 -7.70 -16.78 2.83
N CYS A 688 -7.32 -15.94 1.87
CA CYS A 688 -6.42 -14.80 2.07
C CYS A 688 -7.22 -13.51 2.36
N ASN A 689 -7.74 -13.34 3.58
CA ASN A 689 -8.62 -12.24 3.97
C ASN A 689 -7.91 -10.89 4.19
N ALA A 690 -6.59 -10.87 4.35
CA ALA A 690 -5.79 -9.63 4.41
C ALA A 690 -5.55 -9.00 3.04
N GLY A 691 -5.67 -9.79 1.99
CA GLY A 691 -5.48 -9.34 0.61
C GLY A 691 -4.92 -10.43 -0.28
N HIS A 692 -5.27 -10.34 -1.53
CA HIS A 692 -4.90 -11.28 -2.59
C HIS A 692 -5.06 -10.60 -3.93
N ILE A 693 -4.43 -11.13 -4.97
CA ILE A 693 -4.66 -10.78 -6.36
C ILE A 693 -4.30 -11.97 -7.25
N SER A 694 -4.99 -12.16 -8.36
CA SER A 694 -4.56 -13.05 -9.44
C SER A 694 -4.29 -12.28 -10.72
N TYR A 695 -3.27 -12.70 -11.43
CA TYR A 695 -2.89 -12.15 -12.74
C TYR A 695 -3.05 -13.22 -13.80
N ILE A 696 -3.76 -12.86 -14.89
CA ILE A 696 -3.76 -13.66 -16.10
C ILE A 696 -2.89 -12.96 -17.14
N GLU A 697 -1.91 -13.67 -17.66
CA GLU A 697 -1.01 -13.17 -18.67
C GLU A 697 -1.60 -13.41 -20.06
N MET A 698 -1.82 -12.34 -20.83
CA MET A 698 -2.20 -12.41 -22.24
C MET A 698 -0.98 -12.12 -23.13
N ASN A 699 -0.85 -12.87 -24.21
CA ASN A 699 0.13 -12.58 -25.25
C ASN A 699 -0.48 -11.64 -26.30
N GLY A 700 0.28 -10.65 -26.75
CA GLY A 700 -0.12 -9.70 -27.78
C GLY A 700 -0.91 -8.51 -27.26
N ASP A 701 -1.54 -7.79 -28.18
CA ASP A 701 -2.25 -6.54 -27.93
C ASP A 701 -3.75 -6.78 -27.67
N PRO A 702 -4.22 -6.67 -26.40
CA PRO A 702 -5.62 -6.92 -26.09
C PRO A 702 -6.56 -5.83 -26.63
N THR A 703 -6.06 -4.64 -27.02
CA THR A 703 -6.88 -3.59 -27.61
C THR A 703 -7.48 -4.00 -28.95
N LYS A 704 -6.84 -4.96 -29.64
CA LYS A 704 -7.34 -5.54 -30.91
C LYS A 704 -8.56 -6.46 -30.72
N ASN A 705 -8.81 -6.92 -29.47
CA ASN A 705 -9.95 -7.79 -29.15
C ASN A 705 -10.45 -7.58 -27.70
N VAL A 706 -11.00 -6.40 -27.43
CA VAL A 706 -11.55 -6.04 -26.11
C VAL A 706 -12.66 -7.00 -25.65
N LYS A 707 -13.43 -7.58 -26.58
CA LYS A 707 -14.46 -8.57 -26.23
C LYS A 707 -13.86 -9.86 -25.62
N ALA A 708 -12.68 -10.29 -26.08
CA ALA A 708 -11.99 -11.41 -25.47
C ALA A 708 -11.44 -11.03 -24.08
N PHE A 709 -10.95 -9.81 -23.92
CA PHE A 709 -10.53 -9.27 -22.64
C PHE A 709 -11.70 -9.24 -21.64
N GLU A 710 -12.85 -8.68 -22.01
CA GLU A 710 -14.06 -8.66 -21.17
C GLU A 710 -14.52 -10.08 -20.79
N LYS A 711 -14.51 -11.04 -21.72
CA LYS A 711 -14.84 -12.45 -21.41
C LYS A 711 -13.91 -13.04 -20.36
N LEU A 712 -12.64 -12.67 -20.36
CA LEU A 712 -11.68 -13.14 -19.36
C LEU A 712 -11.93 -12.49 -18.00
N VAL A 713 -12.22 -11.17 -17.97
CA VAL A 713 -12.66 -10.47 -16.75
C VAL A 713 -13.89 -11.15 -16.15
N ARG A 714 -14.89 -11.48 -16.97
CA ARG A 714 -16.09 -12.21 -16.54
C ARG A 714 -15.78 -13.60 -16.02
N ALA A 715 -14.91 -14.34 -16.69
CA ALA A 715 -14.53 -15.69 -16.22
C ALA A 715 -13.82 -15.66 -14.84
N MET A 716 -13.05 -14.63 -14.56
CA MET A 716 -12.41 -14.44 -13.24
C MET A 716 -13.45 -14.03 -12.19
N HIS A 717 -14.37 -13.14 -12.54
CA HIS A 717 -15.50 -12.76 -11.69
C HIS A 717 -16.38 -13.96 -11.34
N ASP A 718 -16.80 -14.74 -12.35
CA ASP A 718 -17.71 -15.87 -12.19
C ASP A 718 -17.07 -17.08 -11.47
N ALA A 719 -15.73 -17.08 -11.35
CA ALA A 719 -14.98 -18.02 -10.53
C ALA A 719 -14.77 -17.56 -9.08
N ASP A 720 -15.46 -16.51 -8.64
CA ASP A 720 -15.35 -15.91 -7.31
C ASP A 720 -13.94 -15.40 -6.96
N MET A 721 -13.13 -15.01 -7.94
CA MET A 721 -11.91 -14.27 -7.65
C MET A 721 -12.24 -12.90 -7.08
N GLY A 722 -11.69 -12.55 -5.90
CA GLY A 722 -12.04 -11.32 -5.20
C GLY A 722 -11.33 -10.07 -5.71
N TYR A 723 -10.10 -10.23 -6.24
CA TYR A 723 -9.32 -9.15 -6.84
C TYR A 723 -8.39 -9.71 -7.90
N PHE A 724 -8.41 -9.12 -9.07
CA PHE A 724 -7.67 -9.66 -10.21
C PHE A 724 -7.31 -8.60 -11.25
N SER A 725 -6.36 -8.94 -12.11
CA SER A 725 -5.92 -8.13 -13.24
C SER A 725 -5.49 -9.01 -14.41
N ILE A 726 -5.45 -8.41 -15.59
CA ILE A 726 -4.94 -9.05 -16.80
C ILE A 726 -3.67 -8.30 -17.20
N ASN A 727 -2.56 -9.05 -17.25
CA ASN A 727 -1.28 -8.53 -17.70
C ASN A 727 -1.10 -8.80 -19.19
N HIS A 728 -0.52 -7.84 -19.89
CA HIS A 728 -0.07 -7.97 -21.27
C HIS A 728 1.24 -7.21 -21.45
N PRO A 729 2.01 -7.51 -22.50
CA PRO A 729 3.25 -6.80 -22.78
C PRO A 729 3.01 -5.29 -22.91
N VAL A 730 3.79 -4.50 -22.20
CA VAL A 730 3.89 -3.05 -22.37
C VAL A 730 5.37 -2.71 -22.37
N ASP A 731 5.83 -2.21 -23.52
CA ASP A 731 7.21 -1.82 -23.74
C ASP A 731 7.37 -0.31 -23.55
N ARG A 732 8.55 0.11 -23.16
CA ARG A 732 8.90 1.53 -23.12
C ARG A 732 10.16 1.76 -23.94
N ASP A 733 10.11 2.69 -24.87
CA ASP A 733 11.30 3.21 -25.52
C ASP A 733 12.01 4.21 -24.60
N PRO A 734 13.22 3.92 -24.12
CA PRO A 734 13.92 4.79 -23.17
C PRO A 734 14.39 6.11 -23.81
N ILE A 735 14.41 6.22 -25.15
CA ILE A 735 14.90 7.40 -25.87
C ILE A 735 13.76 8.41 -26.12
N CYS A 736 12.63 7.94 -26.66
CA CYS A 736 11.51 8.84 -26.98
C CYS A 736 10.39 8.83 -25.95
N GLY A 737 10.46 7.96 -24.92
CA GLY A 737 9.45 7.83 -23.85
C GLY A 737 8.18 7.10 -24.27
N TYR A 738 8.05 6.64 -25.52
CA TYR A 738 6.87 5.89 -25.96
C TYR A 738 6.59 4.69 -25.05
N THR A 739 5.35 4.53 -24.64
CA THR A 739 4.89 3.39 -23.85
C THR A 739 3.74 2.71 -24.57
N GLY A 740 3.91 1.43 -24.89
CA GLY A 740 2.93 0.62 -25.62
C GLY A 740 3.56 -0.69 -26.07
N ILE A 741 2.91 -1.41 -26.97
CA ILE A 741 3.51 -2.63 -27.55
C ILE A 741 4.50 -2.23 -28.63
N ILE A 742 5.76 -2.62 -28.43
CA ILE A 742 6.86 -2.44 -29.36
C ILE A 742 7.34 -3.84 -29.76
N GLU A 743 7.02 -4.27 -30.99
CA GLU A 743 7.46 -5.60 -31.47
C GLU A 743 8.92 -5.55 -31.91
N ASN A 744 9.22 -4.90 -33.05
CA ASN A 744 10.58 -4.80 -33.61
C ASN A 744 11.01 -3.35 -33.88
N GLU A 745 10.07 -2.43 -33.88
CA GLU A 745 10.29 -1.02 -34.20
C GLU A 745 9.38 -0.14 -33.36
N CYS A 746 9.94 0.90 -32.73
CA CYS A 746 9.14 1.86 -31.96
C CYS A 746 8.15 2.60 -32.89
N PRO A 747 6.83 2.55 -32.62
CA PRO A 747 5.85 3.23 -33.46
C PRO A 747 5.99 4.76 -33.50
N HIS A 748 6.67 5.35 -32.51
CA HIS A 748 6.83 6.79 -32.38
C HIS A 748 8.10 7.33 -33.03
N CYS A 749 9.26 6.73 -32.75
CA CYS A 749 10.55 7.25 -33.23
C CYS A 749 11.21 6.34 -34.27
N HIS A 750 10.56 5.24 -34.66
CA HIS A 750 11.04 4.29 -35.67
C HIS A 750 12.38 3.63 -35.36
N ARG A 751 12.81 3.68 -34.11
CA ARG A 751 14.02 2.99 -33.64
C ARG A 751 13.77 1.47 -33.63
N LYS A 752 14.70 0.72 -34.26
CA LYS A 752 14.67 -0.75 -34.21
C LYS A 752 15.43 -1.27 -33.03
N GLU A 753 15.05 -2.45 -32.53
CA GLU A 753 15.79 -3.15 -31.49
C GLU A 753 17.18 -3.50 -31.98
N THR A 754 18.22 -3.07 -31.24
CA THR A 754 19.62 -3.44 -31.50
C THR A 754 20.11 -4.28 -30.34
N THR A 755 20.97 -5.26 -30.64
CA THR A 755 21.54 -6.22 -29.66
C THR A 755 22.52 -5.58 -28.67
N THR A 756 22.71 -4.27 -28.68
CA THR A 756 23.59 -3.53 -27.77
C THR A 756 22.82 -2.87 -26.63
N VAL A 757 23.50 -2.55 -25.56
CA VAL A 757 23.12 -2.12 -24.19
C VAL A 757 21.93 -1.12 -24.05
N ASN A 758 21.40 -0.58 -25.14
CA ASN A 758 20.25 0.33 -25.20
C ASN A 758 19.00 -0.32 -25.81
N THR A 759 18.83 -1.60 -25.67
CA THR A 759 17.65 -2.32 -26.16
C THR A 759 16.39 -1.81 -25.49
N ILE A 760 15.31 -1.70 -26.26
CA ILE A 760 13.96 -1.55 -25.75
C ILE A 760 13.71 -2.76 -24.86
N LYS A 761 13.66 -2.55 -23.53
CA LYS A 761 13.37 -3.61 -22.59
C LYS A 761 11.87 -3.66 -22.38
N ASN A 762 11.29 -4.84 -22.53
CA ASN A 762 9.95 -5.11 -22.04
C ASN A 762 9.88 -4.70 -20.57
N VAL A 763 9.15 -3.66 -20.27
CA VAL A 763 8.83 -3.33 -18.89
C VAL A 763 7.79 -4.34 -18.45
N LYS A 764 8.25 -5.55 -18.11
CA LYS A 764 7.42 -6.43 -17.31
C LYS A 764 7.13 -5.64 -16.05
N ARG A 765 5.85 -5.39 -15.79
CA ARG A 765 5.42 -4.81 -14.55
C ARG A 765 5.98 -5.69 -13.43
N VAL A 766 6.97 -5.20 -12.71
CA VAL A 766 7.36 -5.74 -11.42
C VAL A 766 6.25 -5.29 -10.48
N ARG A 767 5.34 -6.15 -10.20
CA ARG A 767 4.33 -5.99 -9.15
C ARG A 767 4.69 -6.82 -7.95
#